data_5c5ba81a7681c52718cfb0e0c86cc993
#
_entry.id   5c5ba81a7681c52718cfb0e0c86cc993
#
_cell.length_a   1.000
_cell.length_b   1.000
_cell.length_c   1.000
_cell.angle_alpha   90.00
_cell.angle_beta   90.00
_cell.angle_gamma   90.00
#
_symmetry.space_group_name_H-M   'P 1'
#
loop_
_entity.id
_entity.type
_entity.pdbx_description
1 polymer ?
#
loop_
_entity_poly.entity_id
_entity_poly.type
_entity_poly.pdbx_seq_one_letter_code
_entity_poly.pdbx_strand_id
1 'polypeptide(L)'
;MRAPPQRVVLRNVRQHNLKGITVEFPRRALSVITGPSGSGKSSLAFDTLYAEGQRRYIESLSTYAKQFLERMPKPLVDSMEGLSPAVAIEQKNPTTSSRSTVGTATEIADFLRLLWARAGTQTCLQCGCEVKRDTVQEAVDDVLSGNGKRETENVVVAFPLPQSAQRPDVEIAAQLRAAGFVRAQVDGTVVRLDEDGAETSVRAGTDVLVLVDRIAPTPENRNRLADAIATAFSEGEGVALALNNGDRRRFSEHPACSACGTAAPLLTPTLFSFNNPRGACGTCNGFGAVLEYDESLIVPHPDRSLARGALDPWTMPRYEGRRRLLRETARARGIAFDAPWRDLPPRERHFLLHNKGGRYLGIFPFLERLEEKRYKQYIRVFLRRYQLAKTCPGCGGSRLKPESLAVRVAGKTIAEVAALTAADLAVWLDQLKLPAFQQTVADHILGELRARVGFVNDVGLGYLTLDRQTRTLSGGEAQRIALSNALGSHLVDTLYVLDEPSIGLHPADVDRLLGLLRRLSVGGNTVVVVEHDPAAMRAADWMVELGPASGAAGGQLVYQGPAAGVREAGTLTGQYISGEKSIGVPSARRPAVRWLDIKGARLHNLAGVDVRIPLGTFTAVTGVSGSGKSTLVHDVLYRQLESRLRGEHTAKRHLGEPVGVISHVKGWETLEDVVCIDQAPIGRTPRSNPVTYVKAFDELRALFANEALARARGYAPSTFSFNVAGGRCEACEGAGHVIIEMVFLANVFVPCEVCGGSRFKREVLDVKMQGVNIAQALEWTVDQAIQKLHRHPRLARCLWYLQQVGLGYLRLGQSATTLSGGEAQRLKIARELAHAGSTRRSAGKRKLYLLDEPTTGLHLDDVRVLCRVLDRLVDAGHTVVVIEHNLDVIKRADWIIDLGPGAGDQGGRVVATGTPEEVAATESITGRYLRDLTRAGGS
;
A
#
# COMPACT_ATOMS: atom_id res chain seq x y z
N MET A 1 38.80 22.24 -14.74
CA MET A 1 37.75 21.78 -13.79
C MET A 1 38.42 21.00 -12.68
N ARG A 2 38.21 21.33 -11.40
CA ARG A 2 38.73 20.50 -10.30
C ARG A 2 38.02 19.13 -10.36
N ALA A 3 38.76 18.05 -10.19
CA ALA A 3 38.16 16.71 -10.08
C ALA A 3 37.08 16.73 -8.97
N PRO A 4 35.91 16.08 -9.18
CA PRO A 4 34.88 16.05 -8.15
C PRO A 4 35.44 15.41 -6.85
N PRO A 5 35.07 15.92 -5.67
CA PRO A 5 35.55 15.38 -4.41
C PRO A 5 35.25 13.89 -4.31
N GLN A 6 36.20 13.10 -3.88
CA GLN A 6 36.04 11.64 -3.74
C GLN A 6 35.17 11.23 -2.56
N ARG A 7 34.86 12.17 -1.67
CA ARG A 7 34.07 11.93 -0.44
C ARG A 7 33.01 13.01 -0.25
N VAL A 8 31.91 12.61 0.36
CA VAL A 8 30.93 13.51 0.98
C VAL A 8 31.40 13.77 2.40
N VAL A 9 31.62 15.01 2.79
CA VAL A 9 32.12 15.40 4.12
C VAL A 9 31.13 16.32 4.80
N LEU A 10 30.69 15.94 6.00
CA LEU A 10 29.81 16.72 6.88
C LEU A 10 30.61 17.15 8.12
N ARG A 11 30.67 18.45 8.40
CA ARG A 11 31.43 18.99 9.54
C ARG A 11 30.52 19.54 10.60
N ASN A 12 30.75 19.13 11.85
CA ASN A 12 30.08 19.63 13.04
C ASN A 12 28.53 19.49 12.97
N VAL A 13 28.04 18.29 12.73
CA VAL A 13 26.60 17.98 12.64
C VAL A 13 25.99 17.97 14.04
N ARG A 14 24.98 18.82 14.28
CA ARG A 14 24.30 19.03 15.58
C ARG A 14 22.78 18.80 15.50
N GLN A 15 22.33 18.06 14.52
CA GLN A 15 20.91 17.77 14.34
C GLN A 15 20.39 16.84 15.45
N HIS A 16 19.30 17.22 16.11
CA HIS A 16 18.65 16.50 17.21
C HIS A 16 19.63 16.14 18.34
N ASN A 17 19.97 14.85 18.51
CA ASN A 17 20.87 14.37 19.56
C ASN A 17 22.34 14.27 19.12
N LEU A 18 22.67 14.62 17.87
CA LEU A 18 24.05 14.59 17.37
C LEU A 18 24.92 15.64 18.02
N LYS A 19 26.11 15.27 18.46
CA LYS A 19 27.00 16.08 19.33
C LYS A 19 28.16 16.71 18.54
N GLY A 20 27.86 17.41 17.45
CA GLY A 20 28.88 18.10 16.68
C GLY A 20 29.86 17.17 15.97
N ILE A 21 29.35 16.08 15.42
CA ILE A 21 30.16 15.06 14.77
C ILE A 21 30.62 15.48 13.36
N THR A 22 31.80 15.02 12.98
CA THR A 22 32.30 15.15 11.61
C THR A 22 32.31 13.77 10.96
N VAL A 23 31.61 13.63 9.82
CA VAL A 23 31.39 12.33 9.17
C VAL A 23 31.74 12.42 7.69
N GLU A 24 32.33 11.36 7.16
CA GLU A 24 32.72 11.23 5.76
C GLU A 24 32.12 9.96 5.15
N PHE A 25 31.68 10.07 3.91
CA PHE A 25 31.20 8.93 3.10
C PHE A 25 31.96 8.91 1.79
N PRO A 26 32.56 7.77 1.39
CA PRO A 26 33.14 7.63 0.05
C PRO A 26 32.04 7.71 -1.01
N ARG A 27 32.29 8.41 -2.09
CA ARG A 27 31.36 8.46 -3.22
C ARG A 27 31.47 7.17 -4.04
N ARG A 28 30.39 6.80 -4.71
CA ARG A 28 30.28 5.59 -5.54
C ARG A 28 30.56 4.30 -4.78
N ALA A 29 30.17 4.29 -3.52
CA ALA A 29 30.37 3.17 -2.62
C ALA A 29 29.09 2.89 -1.83
N LEU A 30 28.97 1.69 -1.27
CA LEU A 30 27.94 1.30 -0.33
C LEU A 30 28.43 1.60 1.10
N SER A 31 27.79 2.54 1.76
CA SER A 31 28.07 2.92 3.14
C SER A 31 26.93 2.53 4.07
N VAL A 32 27.24 1.98 5.24
CA VAL A 32 26.25 1.62 6.27
C VAL A 32 26.38 2.54 7.48
N ILE A 33 25.26 3.11 7.94
CA ILE A 33 25.13 3.81 9.22
C ILE A 33 24.47 2.88 10.22
N THR A 34 25.14 2.56 11.32
CA THR A 34 24.66 1.63 12.34
C THR A 34 24.82 2.20 13.76
N GLY A 35 24.39 1.44 14.77
CA GLY A 35 24.48 1.77 16.20
C GLY A 35 23.16 1.52 16.94
N PRO A 36 23.13 1.65 18.28
CA PRO A 36 21.94 1.40 19.11
C PRO A 36 20.71 2.18 18.66
N SER A 37 19.50 1.68 18.95
CA SER A 37 18.27 2.41 18.70
C SER A 37 18.28 3.75 19.42
N GLY A 38 17.89 4.85 18.73
CA GLY A 38 17.95 6.21 19.30
C GLY A 38 19.34 6.83 19.39
N SER A 39 20.39 6.26 18.75
CA SER A 39 21.74 6.85 18.72
C SER A 39 21.90 8.03 17.74
N GLY A 40 20.87 8.34 16.91
CA GLY A 40 20.91 9.48 15.95
C GLY A 40 21.12 9.08 14.50
N LYS A 41 21.03 7.81 14.14
CA LYS A 41 21.22 7.31 12.76
C LYS A 41 20.32 8.00 11.74
N SER A 42 19.00 8.01 11.97
CA SER A 42 18.03 8.66 11.08
C SER A 42 18.24 10.17 11.05
N SER A 43 18.66 10.80 12.16
CA SER A 43 19.02 12.23 12.21
C SER A 43 20.20 12.55 11.29
N LEU A 44 21.21 11.67 11.23
CA LEU A 44 22.34 11.81 10.31
C LEU A 44 21.94 11.55 8.86
N ALA A 45 21.24 10.43 8.60
CA ALA A 45 20.93 9.98 7.25
C ALA A 45 19.85 10.84 6.58
N PHE A 46 18.69 11.04 7.24
CA PHE A 46 17.53 11.69 6.66
C PHE A 46 17.42 13.17 7.01
N ASP A 47 17.49 13.54 8.30
CA ASP A 47 17.34 14.93 8.72
C ASP A 47 18.58 15.80 8.42
N THR A 48 19.69 15.19 8.03
CA THR A 48 20.95 15.92 7.69
C THR A 48 21.36 15.67 6.25
N LEU A 49 21.82 14.47 5.91
CA LEU A 49 22.42 14.14 4.61
C LEU A 49 21.42 14.26 3.46
N TYR A 50 20.27 13.58 3.57
CA TYR A 50 19.20 13.64 2.57
C TYR A 50 18.57 15.02 2.49
N ALA A 51 18.22 15.61 3.65
CA ALA A 51 17.54 16.91 3.72
C ALA A 51 18.36 18.02 3.00
N GLU A 52 19.68 18.06 3.18
CA GLU A 52 20.52 19.04 2.51
C GLU A 52 20.71 18.73 1.03
N GLY A 53 20.84 17.44 0.65
CA GLY A 53 20.95 17.05 -0.75
C GLY A 53 19.71 17.42 -1.54
N GLN A 54 18.52 17.16 -1.01
CA GLN A 54 17.25 17.54 -1.60
C GLN A 54 17.06 19.06 -1.61
N ARG A 55 17.41 19.75 -0.52
CA ARG A 55 17.31 21.20 -0.43
C ARG A 55 18.13 21.89 -1.53
N ARG A 56 19.39 21.49 -1.73
CA ARG A 56 20.27 22.03 -2.79
C ARG A 56 19.73 21.72 -4.18
N TYR A 57 19.20 20.52 -4.38
CA TYR A 57 18.58 20.15 -5.65
C TYR A 57 17.38 21.03 -5.96
N ILE A 58 16.46 21.20 -5.00
CA ILE A 58 15.28 22.08 -5.15
C ILE A 58 15.71 23.53 -5.39
N GLU A 59 16.76 24.03 -4.72
CA GLU A 59 17.29 25.39 -4.93
C GLU A 59 17.84 25.60 -6.33
N SER A 60 18.28 24.56 -7.02
CA SER A 60 18.75 24.63 -8.42
C SER A 60 17.62 24.71 -9.45
N LEU A 61 16.38 24.37 -9.09
CA LEU A 61 15.23 24.34 -9.98
C LEU A 61 14.67 25.76 -10.24
N SER A 62 13.80 25.88 -11.25
CA SER A 62 13.11 27.13 -11.57
C SER A 62 12.19 27.57 -10.41
N THR A 63 11.94 28.89 -10.30
CA THR A 63 11.07 29.47 -9.26
C THR A 63 9.65 28.87 -9.30
N TYR A 64 9.15 28.52 -10.47
CA TYR A 64 7.86 27.87 -10.64
C TYR A 64 7.87 26.45 -10.04
N ALA A 65 8.86 25.63 -10.35
CA ALA A 65 8.98 24.28 -9.79
C ALA A 65 9.13 24.27 -8.27
N LYS A 66 9.82 25.28 -7.70
CA LYS A 66 9.98 25.44 -6.23
C LYS A 66 8.68 25.64 -5.47
N GLN A 67 7.61 26.11 -6.11
CA GLN A 67 6.31 26.33 -5.48
C GLN A 67 5.56 25.02 -5.20
N PHE A 68 5.88 23.95 -5.94
CA PHE A 68 5.20 22.67 -5.86
C PHE A 68 5.98 21.61 -5.07
N LEU A 69 7.22 21.92 -4.69
CA LEU A 69 8.11 20.98 -3.97
C LEU A 69 8.25 21.36 -2.50
N GLU A 70 8.14 20.39 -1.63
CA GLU A 70 8.32 20.56 -0.19
C GLU A 70 9.78 20.96 0.10
N ARG A 71 9.97 22.12 0.76
CA ARG A 71 11.28 22.56 1.19
C ARG A 71 11.65 21.89 2.51
N MET A 72 12.71 21.09 2.48
CA MET A 72 13.29 20.55 3.69
C MET A 72 13.91 21.68 4.54
N PRO A 73 13.77 21.62 5.88
CA PRO A 73 14.44 22.55 6.77
C PRO A 73 15.96 22.41 6.62
N LYS A 74 16.69 23.54 6.74
CA LYS A 74 18.14 23.52 6.71
C LYS A 74 18.66 22.77 7.94
N PRO A 75 19.47 21.72 7.77
CA PRO A 75 20.02 20.98 8.90
C PRO A 75 21.05 21.79 9.68
N LEU A 76 21.21 21.45 10.96
CA LEU A 76 22.18 22.06 11.86
C LEU A 76 23.58 21.46 11.63
N VAL A 77 24.31 22.03 10.67
CA VAL A 77 25.63 21.60 10.24
C VAL A 77 26.45 22.81 9.81
N ASP A 78 27.75 22.81 10.07
CA ASP A 78 28.59 23.96 9.71
C ASP A 78 28.89 23.95 8.20
N SER A 79 29.28 22.82 7.62
CA SER A 79 29.52 22.67 6.20
C SER A 79 29.26 21.26 5.68
N MET A 80 28.87 21.17 4.39
CA MET A 80 28.78 19.93 3.63
C MET A 80 29.42 20.08 2.25
N GLU A 81 30.32 19.17 1.94
CA GLU A 81 31.09 19.12 0.70
C GLU A 81 30.81 17.82 -0.06
N GLY A 82 30.92 17.84 -1.38
CA GLY A 82 30.81 16.64 -2.23
C GLY A 82 29.42 16.03 -2.37
N LEU A 83 28.35 16.73 -1.97
CA LEU A 83 26.98 16.24 -1.95
C LEU A 83 26.38 16.24 -3.35
N SER A 84 25.87 15.09 -3.78
CA SER A 84 25.07 14.92 -5.01
C SER A 84 23.58 15.11 -4.73
N PRO A 85 22.72 15.28 -5.76
CA PRO A 85 21.26 15.20 -5.60
C PRO A 85 20.86 13.94 -4.85
N ALA A 86 19.95 14.05 -3.87
CA ALA A 86 19.63 12.95 -2.97
C ALA A 86 18.22 12.39 -3.22
N VAL A 87 18.09 11.09 -3.15
CA VAL A 87 16.83 10.33 -3.20
C VAL A 87 16.71 9.52 -1.92
N ALA A 88 15.61 9.68 -1.19
CA ALA A 88 15.31 8.86 -0.01
C ALA A 88 14.37 7.72 -0.36
N ILE A 89 14.63 6.55 0.22
CA ILE A 89 13.77 5.37 0.15
C ILE A 89 13.43 4.96 1.58
N GLU A 90 12.30 5.52 2.06
CA GLU A 90 11.80 5.29 3.41
C GLU A 90 10.83 4.10 3.46
N GLN A 91 10.66 3.53 4.65
CA GLN A 91 9.73 2.43 4.91
C GLN A 91 8.25 2.86 4.89
N LYS A 92 7.96 4.14 4.99
CA LYS A 92 6.58 4.63 5.03
C LYS A 92 5.90 4.43 3.67
N ASN A 93 4.73 3.79 3.67
CA ASN A 93 3.89 3.74 2.48
C ASN A 93 3.13 5.08 2.34
N PRO A 94 3.55 5.98 1.44
CA PRO A 94 2.95 7.31 1.32
C PRO A 94 1.57 7.25 0.63
N THR A 95 1.22 6.13 -0.01
CA THR A 95 0.02 6.02 -0.84
C THR A 95 -1.20 5.60 -0.03
N THR A 96 -2.08 6.56 0.23
CA THR A 96 -3.43 6.31 0.79
C THR A 96 -4.49 6.11 -0.31
N SER A 97 -4.15 6.35 -1.57
CA SER A 97 -5.07 6.27 -2.70
C SER A 97 -5.45 4.83 -3.02
N SER A 98 -6.76 4.56 -3.09
CA SER A 98 -7.30 3.28 -3.52
C SER A 98 -7.19 3.03 -5.04
N ARG A 99 -6.75 4.03 -5.81
CA ARG A 99 -6.52 3.93 -7.26
C ARG A 99 -5.09 3.54 -7.63
N SER A 100 -4.12 3.77 -6.73
CA SER A 100 -2.74 3.39 -6.98
C SER A 100 -2.57 1.87 -6.93
N THR A 101 -1.89 1.32 -7.93
CA THR A 101 -1.56 -0.11 -8.04
C THR A 101 -0.07 -0.32 -8.17
N VAL A 102 0.40 -1.55 -7.99
CA VAL A 102 1.80 -1.92 -8.24
C VAL A 102 2.22 -1.48 -9.64
N GLY A 103 1.42 -1.79 -10.66
CA GLY A 103 1.72 -1.39 -12.05
C GLY A 103 1.85 0.12 -12.26
N THR A 104 1.03 0.95 -11.55
CA THR A 104 1.16 2.41 -11.63
C THR A 104 2.32 2.95 -10.78
N ALA A 105 2.64 2.29 -9.68
CA ALA A 105 3.75 2.68 -8.82
C ALA A 105 5.12 2.32 -9.40
N THR A 106 5.19 1.28 -10.25
CA THR A 106 6.40 0.85 -10.96
C THR A 106 6.53 1.42 -12.38
N GLU A 107 5.60 2.29 -12.80
CA GLU A 107 5.48 2.84 -14.15
C GLU A 107 5.25 1.78 -15.25
N ILE A 108 5.21 0.50 -14.92
CA ILE A 108 4.95 -0.60 -15.88
C ILE A 108 3.60 -0.37 -16.58
N ALA A 109 2.58 0.10 -15.84
CA ALA A 109 1.26 0.37 -16.43
C ALA A 109 1.30 1.42 -17.55
N ASP A 110 2.20 2.40 -17.51
CA ASP A 110 2.29 3.44 -18.53
C ASP A 110 2.87 2.86 -19.83
N PHE A 111 3.87 2.00 -19.73
CA PHE A 111 4.41 1.28 -20.90
C PHE A 111 3.42 0.23 -21.45
N LEU A 112 2.64 -0.45 -20.60
CA LEU A 112 1.56 -1.33 -21.07
C LEU A 112 0.50 -0.54 -21.85
N ARG A 113 0.09 0.65 -21.36
CA ARG A 113 -0.84 1.52 -22.09
C ARG A 113 -0.30 1.93 -23.46
N LEU A 114 0.99 2.25 -23.55
CA LEU A 114 1.66 2.54 -24.81
C LEU A 114 1.66 1.32 -25.74
N LEU A 115 1.96 0.14 -25.21
CA LEU A 115 1.96 -1.09 -25.99
C LEU A 115 0.59 -1.38 -26.59
N TRP A 116 -0.50 -1.30 -25.77
CA TRP A 116 -1.87 -1.50 -26.26
C TRP A 116 -2.31 -0.43 -27.26
N ALA A 117 -1.86 0.81 -27.06
CA ALA A 117 -2.18 1.89 -28.00
C ALA A 117 -1.46 1.77 -29.35
N ARG A 118 -0.29 1.12 -29.41
CA ARG A 118 0.56 1.05 -30.61
C ARG A 118 0.52 -0.29 -31.34
N ALA A 119 0.38 -1.37 -30.59
CA ALA A 119 0.42 -2.75 -31.13
C ALA A 119 -0.87 -3.53 -30.85
N GLY A 120 -1.90 -2.92 -30.28
CA GLY A 120 -3.17 -3.59 -29.97
C GLY A 120 -4.06 -3.75 -31.18
N THR A 121 -4.70 -4.92 -31.30
CA THR A 121 -5.76 -5.21 -32.27
C THR A 121 -7.11 -4.98 -31.60
N GLN A 122 -7.93 -4.12 -32.18
CA GLN A 122 -9.24 -3.75 -31.66
C GLN A 122 -10.33 -4.61 -32.29
N THR A 123 -11.28 -5.11 -31.48
CA THR A 123 -12.43 -5.87 -31.93
C THR A 123 -13.73 -5.08 -31.71
N CYS A 124 -14.68 -5.25 -32.61
CA CYS A 124 -15.99 -4.62 -32.51
C CYS A 124 -16.83 -5.24 -31.39
N LEU A 125 -17.41 -4.40 -30.51
CA LEU A 125 -18.25 -4.86 -29.40
C LEU A 125 -19.59 -5.45 -29.84
N GLN A 126 -20.06 -5.17 -31.09
CA GLN A 126 -21.34 -5.64 -31.60
C GLN A 126 -21.23 -7.00 -32.34
N CYS A 127 -20.27 -7.14 -33.25
CA CYS A 127 -20.14 -8.32 -34.08
C CYS A 127 -18.85 -9.14 -33.87
N GLY A 128 -17.91 -8.66 -33.03
CA GLY A 128 -16.66 -9.35 -32.78
C GLY A 128 -15.61 -9.28 -33.90
N CYS A 129 -15.92 -8.65 -35.03
CA CYS A 129 -14.98 -8.49 -36.14
C CYS A 129 -13.89 -7.46 -35.81
N GLU A 130 -12.79 -7.52 -36.57
CA GLU A 130 -11.70 -6.57 -36.39
C GLU A 130 -12.11 -5.15 -36.79
N VAL A 131 -11.70 -4.17 -35.96
CA VAL A 131 -11.81 -2.74 -36.27
C VAL A 131 -10.52 -2.29 -36.94
N LYS A 132 -10.67 -1.69 -38.12
CA LYS A 132 -9.53 -1.18 -38.90
C LYS A 132 -9.68 0.31 -39.13
N ARG A 133 -8.56 0.90 -39.45
CA ARG A 133 -8.42 2.22 -40.01
C ARG A 133 -7.71 2.05 -41.33
N ASP A 134 -8.32 2.50 -42.41
CA ASP A 134 -7.76 2.35 -43.73
C ASP A 134 -7.04 3.65 -44.14
N THR A 135 -5.88 3.50 -44.73
CA THR A 135 -5.23 4.59 -45.46
C THR A 135 -5.67 4.55 -46.91
N VAL A 136 -5.51 5.65 -47.65
CA VAL A 136 -5.80 5.68 -49.11
C VAL A 136 -5.05 4.56 -49.83
N GLN A 137 -3.78 4.32 -49.46
CA GLN A 137 -2.95 3.29 -50.11
C GLN A 137 -3.46 1.87 -49.81
N GLU A 138 -3.81 1.58 -48.57
CA GLU A 138 -4.38 0.27 -48.19
C GLU A 138 -5.71 0.02 -48.88
N ALA A 139 -6.58 1.04 -48.96
CA ALA A 139 -7.85 0.94 -49.68
C ALA A 139 -7.64 0.69 -51.16
N VAL A 140 -6.65 1.35 -51.80
CA VAL A 140 -6.26 1.10 -53.19
C VAL A 140 -5.74 -0.31 -53.38
N ASP A 141 -4.84 -0.77 -52.50
CA ASP A 141 -4.26 -2.11 -52.56
C ASP A 141 -5.33 -3.20 -52.37
N ASP A 142 -6.31 -2.99 -51.47
CA ASP A 142 -7.43 -3.92 -51.28
C ASP A 142 -8.33 -3.97 -52.49
N VAL A 143 -8.65 -2.84 -53.12
CA VAL A 143 -9.45 -2.77 -54.32
C VAL A 143 -8.75 -3.47 -55.51
N LEU A 144 -7.44 -3.27 -55.67
CA LEU A 144 -6.64 -3.91 -56.72
C LEU A 144 -6.48 -5.42 -56.50
N SER A 145 -6.30 -5.88 -55.23
CA SER A 145 -6.09 -7.29 -54.90
C SER A 145 -7.37 -8.10 -54.92
N GLY A 146 -8.52 -7.49 -54.63
CA GLY A 146 -9.81 -8.15 -54.54
C GLY A 146 -10.43 -8.60 -55.89
N ASN A 147 -9.83 -8.28 -57.01
CA ASN A 147 -10.40 -8.53 -58.34
C ASN A 147 -9.88 -9.82 -59.01
N GLY A 148 -9.34 -10.77 -58.26
CA GLY A 148 -8.71 -12.00 -58.75
C GLY A 148 -9.56 -12.99 -59.55
N LYS A 149 -10.77 -12.64 -60.00
CA LYS A 149 -11.64 -13.50 -60.78
C LYS A 149 -12.27 -12.89 -62.05
N ARG A 150 -12.23 -11.56 -62.25
CA ARG A 150 -12.75 -10.90 -63.49
C ARG A 150 -12.05 -9.58 -63.76
N GLU A 151 -11.07 -9.55 -64.63
CA GLU A 151 -10.21 -8.39 -64.99
C GLU A 151 -10.93 -7.23 -65.71
N THR A 152 -12.23 -7.27 -65.91
CA THR A 152 -12.97 -6.34 -66.80
C THR A 152 -14.06 -5.50 -66.16
N GLU A 153 -14.34 -5.63 -64.87
CA GLU A 153 -15.42 -4.90 -64.25
C GLU A 153 -14.96 -3.63 -63.54
N ASN A 154 -15.49 -2.46 -63.94
CA ASN A 154 -15.19 -1.19 -63.30
C ASN A 154 -15.71 -1.12 -61.89
N VAL A 155 -14.89 -0.63 -60.96
CA VAL A 155 -15.25 -0.30 -59.59
C VAL A 155 -15.75 1.16 -59.55
N VAL A 156 -16.88 1.39 -58.87
CA VAL A 156 -17.36 2.74 -58.59
C VAL A 156 -16.93 3.15 -57.20
N VAL A 157 -16.12 4.21 -57.10
CA VAL A 157 -15.75 4.84 -55.82
C VAL A 157 -16.86 5.83 -55.44
N ALA A 158 -17.34 5.70 -54.24
CA ALA A 158 -18.44 6.53 -53.71
C ALA A 158 -18.20 6.89 -52.25
N PHE A 159 -18.92 7.86 -51.72
CA PHE A 159 -19.01 8.13 -50.30
C PHE A 159 -20.48 8.29 -49.85
N PRO A 160 -20.79 7.89 -48.58
CA PRO A 160 -22.12 8.10 -48.03
C PRO A 160 -22.33 9.58 -47.71
N LEU A 161 -23.53 10.09 -47.91
CA LEU A 161 -23.84 11.48 -47.52
C LEU A 161 -23.70 11.65 -46.00
N PRO A 162 -22.86 12.58 -45.50
CA PRO A 162 -22.66 12.78 -44.10
C PRO A 162 -23.93 13.12 -43.34
N GLN A 163 -24.20 12.43 -42.23
CA GLN A 163 -25.38 12.69 -41.38
C GLN A 163 -25.25 13.99 -40.58
N SER A 164 -24.07 14.58 -40.47
CA SER A 164 -23.79 15.85 -39.79
C SER A 164 -24.42 17.06 -40.51
N ALA A 165 -24.77 16.89 -41.79
CA ALA A 165 -25.47 17.92 -42.57
C ALA A 165 -26.96 17.92 -42.25
N GLN A 166 -27.37 18.58 -41.13
CA GLN A 166 -28.73 19.05 -40.97
C GLN A 166 -28.99 20.17 -41.99
N ARG A 167 -29.16 19.78 -43.28
CA ARG A 167 -29.38 20.70 -44.39
C ARG A 167 -30.79 20.47 -44.93
N PRO A 168 -31.50 21.51 -45.38
CA PRO A 168 -32.76 21.36 -46.06
C PRO A 168 -32.56 20.45 -47.26
N ASP A 169 -33.46 19.51 -47.50
CA ASP A 169 -33.36 18.49 -48.59
C ASP A 169 -33.14 19.13 -49.99
N VAL A 170 -33.69 20.30 -50.22
CA VAL A 170 -33.57 21.04 -51.49
C VAL A 170 -32.18 21.57 -51.78
N GLU A 171 -31.36 21.81 -50.71
CA GLU A 171 -30.00 22.34 -50.84
C GLU A 171 -28.94 21.26 -51.11
N ILE A 172 -29.19 19.99 -50.74
CA ILE A 172 -28.23 18.92 -50.81
C ILE A 172 -27.76 18.67 -52.26
N ALA A 173 -28.71 18.47 -53.18
CA ALA A 173 -28.39 18.22 -54.59
C ALA A 173 -27.66 19.41 -55.25
N ALA A 174 -28.08 20.66 -54.90
CA ALA A 174 -27.43 21.86 -55.39
C ALA A 174 -25.98 21.99 -54.88
N GLN A 175 -25.70 21.66 -53.61
CA GLN A 175 -24.36 21.70 -53.01
C GLN A 175 -23.46 20.61 -53.63
N LEU A 176 -23.95 19.41 -53.85
CA LEU A 176 -23.19 18.34 -54.50
C LEU A 176 -22.81 18.68 -55.96
N ARG A 177 -23.73 19.36 -56.67
CA ARG A 177 -23.45 19.90 -58.01
C ARG A 177 -22.36 20.97 -57.97
N ALA A 178 -22.49 21.89 -57.03
CA ALA A 178 -21.46 22.95 -56.84
C ALA A 178 -20.10 22.39 -56.50
N ALA A 179 -20.04 21.26 -55.81
CA ALA A 179 -18.80 20.52 -55.49
C ALA A 179 -18.27 19.65 -56.68
N GLY A 180 -18.99 19.63 -57.79
CA GLY A 180 -18.56 18.95 -59.02
C GLY A 180 -19.07 17.50 -59.20
N PHE A 181 -19.91 17.01 -58.29
CA PHE A 181 -20.48 15.68 -58.39
C PHE A 181 -21.69 15.64 -59.31
N VAL A 182 -21.72 14.65 -60.21
CA VAL A 182 -22.72 14.54 -61.27
C VAL A 182 -23.76 13.45 -60.99
N ARG A 183 -23.43 12.44 -60.21
CA ARG A 183 -24.26 11.26 -59.96
C ARG A 183 -24.28 10.87 -58.48
N ALA A 184 -25.45 10.42 -58.06
CA ALA A 184 -25.65 9.78 -56.78
C ALA A 184 -26.46 8.50 -56.91
N GLN A 185 -26.29 7.53 -56.05
CA GLN A 185 -27.14 6.36 -55.92
C GLN A 185 -28.07 6.56 -54.73
N VAL A 186 -29.35 6.54 -54.95
CA VAL A 186 -30.39 6.71 -53.93
C VAL A 186 -31.21 5.42 -53.90
N ASP A 187 -31.25 4.79 -52.74
CA ASP A 187 -31.95 3.51 -52.50
C ASP A 187 -31.64 2.46 -53.60
N GLY A 188 -30.37 2.39 -54.04
CA GLY A 188 -29.91 1.44 -55.08
C GLY A 188 -30.06 1.93 -56.53
N THR A 189 -30.75 3.03 -56.78
CA THR A 189 -30.96 3.56 -58.16
C THR A 189 -30.02 4.73 -58.41
N VAL A 190 -29.30 4.74 -59.54
CA VAL A 190 -28.44 5.87 -59.92
C VAL A 190 -29.25 7.01 -60.48
N VAL A 191 -29.11 8.20 -59.84
CA VAL A 191 -29.78 9.44 -60.22
C VAL A 191 -28.71 10.43 -60.65
N ARG A 192 -28.99 11.16 -61.73
CA ARG A 192 -28.13 12.28 -62.18
C ARG A 192 -28.52 13.53 -61.42
N LEU A 193 -27.51 14.17 -60.80
CA LEU A 193 -27.71 15.38 -60.00
C LEU A 193 -27.98 16.64 -60.83
N ASP A 194 -27.74 16.63 -62.19
CA ASP A 194 -27.95 17.71 -63.13
C ASP A 194 -29.29 17.66 -63.85
N GLU A 195 -30.11 16.60 -63.63
CA GLU A 195 -31.44 16.47 -64.19
C GLU A 195 -32.54 17.09 -63.28
N ASP A 196 -33.63 17.58 -63.90
CA ASP A 196 -34.79 18.12 -63.18
C ASP A 196 -35.44 17.00 -62.32
N GLY A 197 -35.65 17.31 -61.02
CA GLY A 197 -36.22 16.35 -60.06
C GLY A 197 -35.16 15.62 -59.18
N ALA A 198 -33.88 15.83 -59.40
CA ALA A 198 -32.84 15.29 -58.51
C ALA A 198 -33.03 15.76 -57.03
N GLU A 199 -33.52 16.94 -56.84
CA GLU A 199 -33.80 17.55 -55.52
C GLU A 199 -34.90 16.79 -54.74
N THR A 200 -35.81 16.13 -55.43
CA THR A 200 -36.88 15.31 -54.80
C THR A 200 -36.43 13.90 -54.48
N SER A 201 -35.37 13.42 -55.11
CA SER A 201 -34.83 12.09 -54.94
C SER A 201 -33.76 12.00 -53.84
N VAL A 202 -32.96 13.07 -53.67
CA VAL A 202 -31.90 13.13 -52.65
C VAL A 202 -32.43 13.78 -51.39
N ARG A 203 -32.94 12.98 -50.47
CA ARG A 203 -33.55 13.46 -49.19
C ARG A 203 -32.79 12.97 -47.96
N ALA A 204 -32.86 13.74 -46.86
CA ALA A 204 -32.38 13.30 -45.57
C ALA A 204 -33.13 12.02 -45.13
N GLY A 205 -32.39 10.99 -44.75
CA GLY A 205 -32.95 9.70 -44.29
C GLY A 205 -33.02 8.60 -45.35
N THR A 206 -32.70 8.90 -46.65
CA THR A 206 -32.49 7.89 -47.68
C THR A 206 -31.05 7.39 -47.71
N ASP A 207 -30.80 6.17 -48.19
CA ASP A 207 -29.43 5.62 -48.40
C ASP A 207 -28.81 6.28 -49.64
N VAL A 208 -28.17 7.44 -49.44
CA VAL A 208 -27.57 8.22 -50.55
C VAL A 208 -26.07 8.01 -50.57
N LEU A 209 -25.58 7.49 -51.73
CA LEU A 209 -24.17 7.37 -52.02
C LEU A 209 -23.80 8.32 -53.16
N VAL A 210 -22.89 9.22 -52.95
CA VAL A 210 -22.36 10.14 -53.95
C VAL A 210 -21.27 9.44 -54.74
N LEU A 211 -21.43 9.32 -56.06
CA LEU A 211 -20.49 8.63 -56.90
C LEU A 211 -19.35 9.57 -57.34
N VAL A 212 -18.11 9.22 -56.98
CA VAL A 212 -16.92 10.04 -57.27
C VAL A 212 -16.39 9.70 -58.66
N ASP A 213 -16.08 8.43 -58.92
CA ASP A 213 -15.51 8.01 -60.20
C ASP A 213 -15.83 6.53 -60.47
N ARG A 214 -15.77 6.14 -61.74
CA ARG A 214 -15.91 4.75 -62.19
C ARG A 214 -14.62 4.32 -62.91
N ILE A 215 -13.85 3.44 -62.27
CA ILE A 215 -12.47 3.14 -62.66
C ILE A 215 -12.26 1.64 -62.82
N ALA A 216 -11.56 1.24 -63.87
CA ALA A 216 -11.07 -0.15 -63.98
C ALA A 216 -9.94 -0.38 -62.96
N PRO A 217 -10.03 -1.40 -62.06
CA PRO A 217 -9.03 -1.63 -61.04
C PRO A 217 -7.79 -2.35 -61.59
N THR A 218 -7.01 -1.61 -62.37
CA THR A 218 -5.74 -2.06 -62.95
C THR A 218 -4.55 -1.29 -62.34
N PRO A 219 -3.33 -1.86 -62.39
CA PRO A 219 -2.14 -1.18 -61.87
C PRO A 219 -1.88 0.19 -62.49
N GLU A 220 -2.25 0.35 -63.80
CA GLU A 220 -2.08 1.64 -64.50
C GLU A 220 -2.99 2.73 -63.91
N ASN A 221 -4.15 2.37 -63.43
CA ASN A 221 -5.14 3.31 -62.85
C ASN A 221 -4.91 3.56 -61.33
N ARG A 222 -3.82 3.09 -60.75
CA ARG A 222 -3.56 3.20 -59.30
C ARG A 222 -3.65 4.64 -58.78
N ASN A 223 -3.06 5.61 -59.49
CA ASN A 223 -3.07 7.01 -59.09
C ASN A 223 -4.48 7.60 -59.16
N ARG A 224 -5.22 7.33 -60.22
CA ARG A 224 -6.62 7.78 -60.37
C ARG A 224 -7.54 7.19 -59.30
N LEU A 225 -7.32 5.90 -58.93
CA LEU A 225 -8.04 5.25 -57.87
C LEU A 225 -7.73 5.88 -56.52
N ALA A 226 -6.45 6.23 -56.29
CA ALA A 226 -6.01 6.92 -55.06
C ALA A 226 -6.65 8.31 -54.92
N ASP A 227 -6.69 9.10 -56.01
CA ASP A 227 -7.32 10.40 -56.02
C ASP A 227 -8.86 10.30 -55.78
N ALA A 228 -9.53 9.32 -56.35
CA ALA A 228 -10.93 9.09 -56.14
C ALA A 228 -11.27 8.67 -54.69
N ILE A 229 -10.47 7.77 -54.11
CA ILE A 229 -10.60 7.35 -52.71
C ILE A 229 -10.28 8.51 -51.77
N ALA A 230 -9.22 9.30 -52.02
CA ALA A 230 -8.90 10.46 -51.22
C ALA A 230 -10.03 11.51 -51.21
N THR A 231 -10.63 11.75 -52.41
CA THR A 231 -11.80 12.61 -52.58
C THR A 231 -13.00 12.04 -51.78
N ALA A 232 -13.24 10.74 -51.84
CA ALA A 232 -14.31 10.09 -51.10
C ALA A 232 -14.13 10.20 -49.59
N PHE A 233 -12.91 10.06 -49.07
CA PHE A 233 -12.61 10.26 -47.68
C PHE A 233 -12.82 11.75 -47.24
N SER A 234 -12.34 12.70 -48.04
CA SER A 234 -12.50 14.13 -47.76
C SER A 234 -13.94 14.56 -47.65
N GLU A 235 -14.77 14.14 -48.61
CA GLU A 235 -16.18 14.54 -48.71
C GLU A 235 -17.13 13.67 -47.88
N GLY A 236 -16.76 12.42 -47.64
CA GLY A 236 -17.52 11.43 -46.87
C GLY A 236 -17.18 11.38 -45.36
N GLU A 237 -16.62 12.43 -44.81
CA GLU A 237 -16.18 12.48 -43.39
C GLU A 237 -15.31 11.27 -43.01
N GLY A 238 -14.34 10.91 -43.86
CA GLY A 238 -13.39 9.81 -43.64
C GLY A 238 -13.98 8.44 -44.06
N VAL A 239 -15.06 8.35 -44.78
CA VAL A 239 -15.67 7.10 -45.25
C VAL A 239 -15.68 7.05 -46.78
N ALA A 240 -15.13 5.99 -47.37
CA ALA A 240 -15.20 5.69 -48.81
C ALA A 240 -15.79 4.30 -49.02
N LEU A 241 -16.44 4.13 -50.16
CA LEU A 241 -17.05 2.87 -50.59
C LEU A 241 -16.52 2.50 -51.99
N ALA A 242 -16.17 1.25 -52.16
CA ALA A 242 -15.93 0.69 -53.50
C ALA A 242 -17.08 -0.28 -53.83
N LEU A 243 -17.82 0.04 -54.90
CA LEU A 243 -18.99 -0.69 -55.31
C LEU A 243 -18.64 -1.50 -56.60
N ASN A 244 -18.89 -2.80 -56.58
CA ASN A 244 -18.69 -3.67 -57.73
C ASN A 244 -19.84 -4.72 -57.80
N ASN A 245 -20.73 -4.64 -58.78
CA ASN A 245 -21.81 -5.59 -59.04
C ASN A 245 -22.53 -6.20 -57.82
N GLY A 246 -22.94 -5.32 -56.90
CA GLY A 246 -23.65 -5.71 -55.67
C GLY A 246 -22.74 -5.97 -54.45
N ASP A 247 -21.42 -6.02 -54.63
CA ASP A 247 -20.48 -6.04 -53.51
C ASP A 247 -20.16 -4.61 -53.09
N ARG A 248 -20.27 -4.34 -51.78
CA ARG A 248 -19.96 -3.05 -51.16
C ARG A 248 -18.79 -3.21 -50.23
N ARG A 249 -17.61 -2.67 -50.58
CA ARG A 249 -16.46 -2.60 -49.66
C ARG A 249 -16.41 -1.22 -49.04
N ARG A 250 -16.40 -1.17 -47.74
CA ARG A 250 -16.32 0.07 -46.96
C ARG A 250 -14.91 0.25 -46.43
N PHE A 251 -14.37 1.43 -46.66
CA PHE A 251 -13.10 1.90 -46.10
C PHE A 251 -13.34 3.09 -45.14
N SER A 252 -12.55 3.22 -44.12
CA SER A 252 -12.70 4.32 -43.15
C SER A 252 -11.35 4.82 -42.66
N GLU A 253 -11.11 6.13 -42.79
CA GLU A 253 -9.97 6.80 -42.17
C GLU A 253 -10.09 6.85 -40.62
N HIS A 254 -11.28 6.69 -40.07
CA HIS A 254 -11.53 6.59 -38.65
C HIS A 254 -11.68 5.11 -38.25
N PRO A 255 -11.27 4.75 -37.02
CA PRO A 255 -11.46 3.38 -36.57
C PRO A 255 -12.93 2.96 -36.64
N ALA A 256 -13.22 2.00 -37.48
CA ALA A 256 -14.56 1.46 -37.65
C ALA A 256 -14.53 -0.04 -37.93
N CYS A 257 -15.60 -0.73 -37.57
CA CYS A 257 -15.75 -2.15 -37.88
C CYS A 257 -15.92 -2.37 -39.38
N SER A 258 -15.09 -3.20 -39.98
CA SER A 258 -15.16 -3.52 -41.41
C SER A 258 -16.48 -4.21 -41.79
N ALA A 259 -17.11 -4.96 -40.87
CA ALA A 259 -18.32 -5.73 -41.14
C ALA A 259 -19.64 -4.94 -40.91
N CYS A 260 -19.77 -4.26 -39.73
CA CYS A 260 -21.02 -3.58 -39.38
C CYS A 260 -20.91 -2.05 -39.38
N GLY A 261 -19.74 -1.49 -39.67
CA GLY A 261 -19.53 -0.06 -39.77
C GLY A 261 -19.59 0.71 -38.45
N THR A 262 -19.70 0.02 -37.30
CA THR A 262 -19.74 0.67 -35.99
C THR A 262 -18.44 1.38 -35.74
N ALA A 263 -18.50 2.69 -35.42
CA ALA A 263 -17.34 3.50 -35.04
C ALA A 263 -16.74 3.02 -33.72
N ALA A 264 -15.43 3.05 -33.64
CA ALA A 264 -14.69 2.69 -32.45
C ALA A 264 -13.79 3.84 -32.00
N PRO A 265 -13.43 3.90 -30.71
CA PRO A 265 -12.54 4.95 -30.22
C PRO A 265 -11.12 4.78 -30.78
N LEU A 266 -10.44 5.91 -31.03
CA LEU A 266 -9.03 5.92 -31.39
C LEU A 266 -8.17 5.34 -30.25
N LEU A 267 -7.23 4.45 -30.59
CA LEU A 267 -6.32 3.84 -29.65
C LEU A 267 -5.30 4.86 -29.14
N THR A 268 -5.56 5.38 -27.95
CA THR A 268 -4.67 6.30 -27.23
C THR A 268 -4.30 5.72 -25.87
N PRO A 269 -3.13 6.02 -25.30
CA PRO A 269 -2.78 5.54 -23.95
C PRO A 269 -3.82 5.88 -22.87
N THR A 270 -4.53 7.00 -23.03
CA THR A 270 -5.60 7.43 -22.10
C THR A 270 -6.82 6.51 -22.11
N LEU A 271 -7.09 5.82 -23.22
CA LEU A 271 -8.16 4.83 -23.33
C LEU A 271 -7.92 3.64 -22.39
N PHE A 272 -6.67 3.31 -22.12
CA PHE A 272 -6.27 2.18 -21.28
C PHE A 272 -5.98 2.59 -19.83
N SER A 273 -6.32 3.84 -19.45
CA SER A 273 -6.10 4.35 -18.10
C SER A 273 -7.39 4.38 -17.30
N PHE A 274 -7.46 3.60 -16.23
CA PHE A 274 -8.58 3.67 -15.28
C PHE A 274 -8.58 4.96 -14.42
N ASN A 275 -7.53 5.77 -14.49
CA ASN A 275 -7.45 7.10 -13.86
C ASN A 275 -7.94 8.22 -14.79
N ASN A 276 -8.23 7.90 -16.07
CA ASN A 276 -8.73 8.85 -17.05
C ASN A 276 -10.21 8.54 -17.38
N PRO A 277 -11.11 9.53 -17.48
CA PRO A 277 -12.51 9.31 -17.82
C PRO A 277 -12.76 8.60 -19.16
N ARG A 278 -11.80 8.69 -20.10
CA ARG A 278 -11.89 7.97 -21.39
C ARG A 278 -11.83 6.46 -21.22
N GLY A 279 -10.97 5.95 -20.30
CA GLY A 279 -10.79 4.52 -20.09
C GLY A 279 -11.48 3.97 -18.83
N ALA A 280 -11.81 4.81 -17.86
CA ALA A 280 -12.39 4.39 -16.59
C ALA A 280 -13.81 3.83 -16.76
N CYS A 281 -14.12 2.69 -16.16
CA CYS A 281 -15.46 2.13 -16.10
C CYS A 281 -16.46 3.14 -15.52
N GLY A 282 -17.57 3.41 -16.21
CA GLY A 282 -18.58 4.38 -15.80
C GLY A 282 -19.29 4.03 -14.48
N THR A 283 -19.42 2.73 -14.17
CA THR A 283 -20.08 2.27 -12.94
C THR A 283 -19.23 2.51 -11.69
N CYS A 284 -17.94 2.19 -11.72
CA CYS A 284 -17.06 2.31 -10.57
C CYS A 284 -16.05 3.46 -10.65
N ASN A 285 -16.08 4.27 -11.71
CA ASN A 285 -15.14 5.36 -11.94
C ASN A 285 -13.66 4.96 -11.80
N GLY A 286 -13.32 3.76 -12.26
CA GLY A 286 -11.94 3.25 -12.22
C GLY A 286 -11.50 2.65 -10.87
N PHE A 287 -12.38 2.46 -9.90
CA PHE A 287 -12.04 1.82 -8.62
C PHE A 287 -12.01 0.29 -8.67
N GLY A 288 -12.69 -0.33 -9.64
CA GLY A 288 -12.82 -1.78 -9.76
C GLY A 288 -13.81 -2.41 -8.78
N ALA A 289 -14.34 -1.63 -7.85
CA ALA A 289 -15.29 -2.07 -6.83
C ALA A 289 -16.37 -1.00 -6.61
N VAL A 290 -17.53 -1.44 -6.18
CA VAL A 290 -18.63 -0.58 -5.73
C VAL A 290 -18.88 -0.83 -4.25
N LEU A 291 -19.36 0.19 -3.54
CA LEU A 291 -19.70 0.09 -2.14
C LEU A 291 -21.18 -0.27 -2.01
N GLU A 292 -21.47 -1.44 -1.47
CA GLU A 292 -22.83 -1.91 -1.22
C GLU A 292 -23.07 -2.15 0.27
N TYR A 293 -24.29 -1.85 0.74
CA TYR A 293 -24.68 -2.19 2.09
C TYR A 293 -24.75 -3.71 2.24
N ASP A 294 -24.21 -4.21 3.33
CA ASP A 294 -24.14 -5.66 3.61
C ASP A 294 -24.86 -6.02 4.90
N GLU A 295 -25.74 -7.03 4.81
CA GLU A 295 -26.51 -7.49 5.96
C GLU A 295 -25.61 -7.96 7.11
N SER A 296 -24.48 -8.58 6.82
CA SER A 296 -23.55 -9.06 7.85
C SER A 296 -22.89 -7.95 8.67
N LEU A 297 -22.84 -6.71 8.14
CA LEU A 297 -22.39 -5.51 8.87
C LEU A 297 -23.54 -4.85 9.62
N ILE A 298 -24.75 -4.96 9.11
CA ILE A 298 -25.97 -4.45 9.74
C ILE A 298 -26.36 -5.31 10.93
N VAL A 299 -26.19 -6.62 10.80
CA VAL A 299 -26.47 -7.64 11.84
C VAL A 299 -25.19 -8.41 12.15
N PRO A 300 -24.22 -7.81 12.83
CA PRO A 300 -22.94 -8.46 13.10
C PRO A 300 -23.07 -9.67 14.06
N HIS A 301 -24.12 -9.70 14.85
CA HIS A 301 -24.38 -10.73 15.87
C HIS A 301 -25.77 -11.34 15.70
N PRO A 302 -25.95 -12.32 14.80
CA PRO A 302 -27.26 -12.93 14.55
C PRO A 302 -27.81 -13.71 15.74
N ASP A 303 -27.01 -14.02 16.74
CA ASP A 303 -27.42 -14.63 18.01
C ASP A 303 -28.09 -13.63 18.98
N ARG A 304 -27.94 -12.32 18.73
CA ARG A 304 -28.63 -11.30 19.55
C ARG A 304 -30.07 -11.11 19.08
N SER A 305 -30.95 -10.77 20.03
CA SER A 305 -32.33 -10.38 19.73
C SER A 305 -32.42 -8.91 19.35
N LEU A 306 -33.55 -8.50 18.77
CA LEU A 306 -33.86 -7.08 18.52
C LEU A 306 -33.79 -6.25 19.81
N ALA A 307 -34.22 -6.80 20.91
CA ALA A 307 -34.14 -6.19 22.24
C ALA A 307 -32.68 -5.91 22.64
N ARG A 308 -31.78 -6.84 22.35
CA ARG A 308 -30.34 -6.74 22.66
C ARG A 308 -29.53 -6.06 21.57
N GLY A 309 -30.19 -5.45 20.57
CA GLY A 309 -29.51 -4.64 19.53
C GLY A 309 -28.93 -5.48 18.39
N ALA A 310 -29.62 -6.47 17.90
CA ALA A 310 -29.23 -7.23 16.70
C ALA A 310 -28.99 -6.33 15.49
N LEU A 311 -29.79 -5.26 15.34
CA LEU A 311 -29.64 -4.26 14.27
C LEU A 311 -28.67 -3.15 14.72
N ASP A 312 -27.39 -3.28 14.41
CA ASP A 312 -26.31 -2.39 14.86
C ASP A 312 -26.56 -0.90 14.54
N PRO A 313 -27.06 -0.47 13.35
CA PRO A 313 -27.28 0.95 13.04
C PRO A 313 -28.15 1.68 14.04
N TRP A 314 -29.11 0.99 14.67
CA TRP A 314 -30.04 1.57 15.64
C TRP A 314 -29.62 1.37 17.11
N THR A 315 -28.47 0.82 17.38
CA THR A 315 -27.91 0.75 18.75
C THR A 315 -27.35 2.11 19.22
N MET A 316 -27.03 2.99 18.28
CA MET A 316 -26.45 4.30 18.58
C MET A 316 -27.46 5.23 19.27
N PRO A 317 -27.04 6.01 20.31
CA PRO A 317 -27.93 6.92 21.04
C PRO A 317 -28.71 7.89 20.13
N ARG A 318 -28.09 8.34 19.06
CA ARG A 318 -28.70 9.26 18.07
C ARG A 318 -29.95 8.68 17.38
N TYR A 319 -30.07 7.36 17.28
CA TYR A 319 -31.15 6.65 16.60
C TYR A 319 -32.13 5.97 17.57
N GLU A 320 -32.16 6.40 18.83
CA GLU A 320 -33.06 5.86 19.84
C GLU A 320 -34.53 5.96 19.43
N GLY A 321 -34.95 7.04 18.78
CA GLY A 321 -36.27 7.18 18.19
C GLY A 321 -36.63 6.10 17.17
N ARG A 322 -35.65 5.64 16.38
CA ARG A 322 -35.79 4.53 15.43
C ARG A 322 -35.93 3.19 16.15
N ARG A 323 -35.18 2.99 17.24
CA ARG A 323 -35.26 1.81 18.08
C ARG A 323 -36.63 1.71 18.78
N ARG A 324 -37.21 2.84 19.21
CA ARG A 324 -38.58 2.92 19.76
C ARG A 324 -39.61 2.50 18.72
N LEU A 325 -39.52 3.07 17.51
CA LEU A 325 -40.38 2.74 16.38
C LEU A 325 -40.28 1.27 15.97
N LEU A 326 -39.06 0.70 15.96
CA LEU A 326 -38.85 -0.74 15.75
C LEU A 326 -39.63 -1.58 16.74
N ARG A 327 -39.58 -1.22 18.05
CA ARG A 327 -40.30 -1.94 19.12
C ARG A 327 -41.82 -1.86 18.95
N GLU A 328 -42.34 -0.68 18.64
CA GLU A 328 -43.78 -0.46 18.36
C GLU A 328 -44.21 -1.30 17.14
N THR A 329 -43.43 -1.30 16.07
CA THR A 329 -43.73 -2.05 14.86
C THR A 329 -43.67 -3.55 15.07
N ALA A 330 -42.68 -4.05 15.81
CA ALA A 330 -42.54 -5.44 16.13
C ALA A 330 -43.76 -5.96 16.93
N ARG A 331 -44.22 -5.19 17.95
CA ARG A 331 -45.43 -5.50 18.69
C ARG A 331 -46.67 -5.53 17.80
N ALA A 332 -46.85 -4.53 16.93
CA ALA A 332 -48.02 -4.43 16.05
C ALA A 332 -48.09 -5.57 15.01
N ARG A 333 -46.96 -6.17 14.65
CA ARG A 333 -46.88 -7.26 13.69
C ARG A 333 -46.68 -8.64 14.28
N GLY A 334 -46.60 -8.75 15.60
CA GLY A 334 -46.32 -10.01 16.27
C GLY A 334 -44.92 -10.57 16.07
N ILE A 335 -43.93 -9.70 15.71
CA ILE A 335 -42.54 -10.11 15.54
C ILE A 335 -41.91 -10.36 16.90
N ALA A 336 -41.29 -11.53 17.07
CA ALA A 336 -40.67 -11.97 18.33
C ALA A 336 -39.45 -11.10 18.67
N PHE A 337 -39.63 -10.05 19.47
CA PHE A 337 -38.63 -9.02 19.76
C PHE A 337 -37.44 -9.52 20.58
N ASP A 338 -37.67 -10.57 21.39
CA ASP A 338 -36.64 -11.16 22.26
C ASP A 338 -35.98 -12.43 21.67
N ALA A 339 -36.46 -12.95 20.53
CA ALA A 339 -35.85 -14.05 19.83
C ALA A 339 -34.54 -13.63 19.13
N PRO A 340 -33.53 -14.51 19.09
CA PRO A 340 -32.32 -14.27 18.28
C PRO A 340 -32.65 -13.93 16.82
N TRP A 341 -31.92 -13.02 16.21
CA TRP A 341 -32.14 -12.64 14.80
C TRP A 341 -32.17 -13.82 13.84
N ARG A 342 -31.27 -14.79 14.03
CA ARG A 342 -31.20 -16.02 13.21
C ARG A 342 -32.49 -16.83 13.23
N ASP A 343 -33.22 -16.80 14.35
CA ASP A 343 -34.43 -17.60 14.59
C ASP A 343 -35.70 -16.90 14.11
N LEU A 344 -35.58 -15.60 13.70
CA LEU A 344 -36.72 -14.88 13.12
C LEU A 344 -37.06 -15.44 11.73
N PRO A 345 -38.35 -15.54 11.39
CA PRO A 345 -38.82 -15.96 10.07
C PRO A 345 -38.19 -15.10 8.95
N PRO A 346 -37.82 -15.67 7.79
CA PRO A 346 -37.24 -14.93 6.69
C PRO A 346 -38.05 -13.73 6.23
N ARG A 347 -39.38 -13.83 6.25
CA ARG A 347 -40.31 -12.73 5.90
C ARG A 347 -40.19 -11.55 6.86
N GLU A 348 -40.04 -11.82 8.15
CA GLU A 348 -39.89 -10.77 9.18
C GLU A 348 -38.51 -10.09 9.05
N ARG A 349 -37.43 -10.89 8.86
CA ARG A 349 -36.08 -10.34 8.61
C ARG A 349 -36.08 -9.45 7.36
N HIS A 350 -36.69 -9.92 6.28
CA HIS A 350 -36.79 -9.14 5.05
C HIS A 350 -37.55 -7.83 5.25
N PHE A 351 -38.69 -7.89 5.99
CA PHE A 351 -39.46 -6.70 6.33
C PHE A 351 -38.62 -5.69 7.14
N LEU A 352 -37.92 -6.17 8.17
CA LEU A 352 -37.11 -5.31 9.04
C LEU A 352 -35.97 -4.63 8.28
N LEU A 353 -35.44 -5.28 7.26
CA LEU A 353 -34.33 -4.78 6.45
C LEU A 353 -34.79 -3.92 5.27
N HIS A 354 -35.85 -4.32 4.54
CA HIS A 354 -36.14 -3.76 3.20
C HIS A 354 -37.47 -3.00 3.09
N ASN A 355 -38.27 -2.87 4.16
CA ASN A 355 -39.55 -2.18 4.08
C ASN A 355 -39.41 -0.73 3.63
N LYS A 356 -40.06 -0.34 2.54
CA LYS A 356 -40.03 1.01 1.94
C LYS A 356 -41.25 1.86 2.32
N GLY A 357 -42.30 1.28 2.88
CA GLY A 357 -43.59 1.95 3.14
C GLY A 357 -43.96 2.06 4.61
N GLY A 358 -44.90 2.96 4.89
CA GLY A 358 -45.47 3.15 6.23
C GLY A 358 -44.58 3.92 7.20
N ARG A 359 -44.92 3.88 8.48
CA ARG A 359 -44.21 4.63 9.53
C ARG A 359 -42.83 4.08 9.82
N TYR A 360 -42.67 2.75 9.66
CA TYR A 360 -41.38 2.05 9.82
C TYR A 360 -40.66 1.92 8.49
N LEU A 361 -39.49 2.52 8.39
CA LEU A 361 -38.59 2.36 7.25
C LEU A 361 -37.53 1.30 7.60
N GLY A 362 -37.40 0.30 6.75
CA GLY A 362 -36.36 -0.73 6.89
C GLY A 362 -34.93 -0.15 6.88
N ILE A 363 -33.96 -0.95 7.32
CA ILE A 363 -32.57 -0.48 7.46
C ILE A 363 -31.97 -0.04 6.13
N PHE A 364 -32.10 -0.83 5.03
CA PHE A 364 -31.51 -0.49 3.74
C PHE A 364 -32.09 0.82 3.20
N PRO A 365 -33.44 0.99 3.09
CA PRO A 365 -33.99 2.27 2.65
C PRO A 365 -33.67 3.46 3.58
N PHE A 366 -33.45 3.19 4.87
CA PHE A 366 -33.00 4.22 5.80
C PHE A 366 -31.58 4.68 5.51
N LEU A 367 -30.65 3.74 5.24
CA LEU A 367 -29.28 4.05 4.89
C LEU A 367 -29.21 4.77 3.52
N GLU A 368 -29.98 4.30 2.52
CA GLU A 368 -30.13 4.94 1.21
C GLU A 368 -30.58 6.40 1.32
N ARG A 369 -31.58 6.66 2.15
CA ARG A 369 -32.05 8.05 2.41
C ARG A 369 -31.01 8.93 3.08
N LEU A 370 -30.11 8.35 3.86
CA LEU A 370 -28.99 9.08 4.46
C LEU A 370 -27.89 9.43 3.44
N GLU A 371 -27.81 8.72 2.28
CA GLU A 371 -26.87 9.04 1.19
C GLU A 371 -27.06 10.47 0.68
N GLU A 372 -28.28 11.01 0.64
CA GLU A 372 -28.57 12.38 0.27
C GLU A 372 -27.83 13.40 1.16
N LYS A 373 -27.49 13.00 2.41
CA LYS A 373 -26.79 13.82 3.39
C LYS A 373 -25.30 13.44 3.54
N ARG A 374 -24.75 12.73 2.55
CA ARG A 374 -23.36 12.25 2.54
C ARG A 374 -22.31 13.37 2.56
N TYR A 375 -22.69 14.60 2.22
CA TYR A 375 -21.85 15.78 2.35
C TYR A 375 -21.41 16.03 3.81
N LYS A 376 -22.18 15.57 4.82
CA LYS A 376 -21.82 15.66 6.23
C LYS A 376 -20.83 14.55 6.59
N GLN A 377 -19.67 14.93 7.11
CA GLN A 377 -18.58 13.98 7.41
C GLN A 377 -19.04 12.83 8.33
N TYR A 378 -19.78 13.12 9.39
CA TYR A 378 -20.23 12.08 10.34
C TYR A 378 -21.23 11.09 9.70
N ILE A 379 -22.05 11.51 8.75
CA ILE A 379 -22.96 10.61 8.00
C ILE A 379 -22.13 9.73 7.09
N ARG A 380 -21.17 10.29 6.36
CA ARG A 380 -20.27 9.53 5.50
C ARG A 380 -19.51 8.43 6.28
N VAL A 381 -18.99 8.76 7.46
CA VAL A 381 -18.33 7.78 8.33
C VAL A 381 -19.32 6.72 8.84
N PHE A 382 -20.55 7.10 9.21
CA PHE A 382 -21.60 6.20 9.63
C PHE A 382 -21.99 5.22 8.53
N LEU A 383 -22.31 5.70 7.32
CA LEU A 383 -22.71 4.87 6.18
C LEU A 383 -21.61 3.89 5.80
N ARG A 384 -20.33 4.35 5.79
CA ARG A 384 -19.18 3.53 5.45
C ARG A 384 -19.02 2.29 6.33
N ARG A 385 -19.49 2.32 7.58
CA ARG A 385 -19.44 1.18 8.50
C ARG A 385 -20.27 -0.02 8.05
N TYR A 386 -21.30 0.21 7.24
CA TYR A 386 -22.25 -0.81 6.79
C TYR A 386 -22.08 -1.18 5.31
N GLN A 387 -21.03 -0.66 4.66
CA GLN A 387 -20.74 -0.92 3.26
C GLN A 387 -19.53 -1.83 3.10
N LEU A 388 -19.67 -2.86 2.28
CA LEU A 388 -18.55 -3.67 1.77
C LEU A 388 -18.20 -3.23 0.35
N ALA A 389 -16.91 -3.32 0.01
CA ALA A 389 -16.44 -3.17 -1.34
C ALA A 389 -16.68 -4.50 -2.08
N LYS A 390 -17.59 -4.51 -3.04
CA LYS A 390 -17.85 -5.65 -3.92
C LYS A 390 -17.27 -5.38 -5.29
N THR A 391 -16.82 -6.43 -5.96
CA THR A 391 -16.32 -6.33 -7.35
C THR A 391 -17.37 -5.63 -8.21
N CYS A 392 -16.93 -4.64 -8.99
CA CYS A 392 -17.84 -3.86 -9.84
C CYS A 392 -18.54 -4.75 -10.88
N PRO A 393 -19.88 -4.78 -10.93
CA PRO A 393 -20.61 -5.62 -11.89
C PRO A 393 -20.42 -5.13 -13.34
N GLY A 394 -20.15 -3.84 -13.54
CA GLY A 394 -19.99 -3.29 -14.89
C GLY A 394 -18.65 -3.61 -15.55
N CYS A 395 -17.59 -3.84 -14.77
CA CYS A 395 -16.26 -4.12 -15.33
C CYS A 395 -15.63 -5.41 -14.80
N GLY A 396 -16.31 -6.17 -13.95
CA GLY A 396 -15.75 -7.40 -13.36
C GLY A 396 -14.43 -7.19 -12.59
N GLY A 397 -14.18 -5.96 -12.07
CA GLY A 397 -12.94 -5.63 -11.37
C GLY A 397 -11.83 -5.06 -12.25
N SER A 398 -11.93 -5.10 -13.57
CA SER A 398 -10.90 -4.61 -14.50
C SER A 398 -10.67 -3.11 -14.46
N ARG A 399 -11.60 -2.34 -13.88
CA ARG A 399 -11.58 -0.86 -13.75
C ARG A 399 -11.78 -0.09 -15.07
N LEU A 400 -11.77 -0.79 -16.20
CA LEU A 400 -11.79 -0.23 -17.55
C LEU A 400 -13.17 -0.36 -18.22
N LYS A 401 -13.40 0.48 -19.23
CA LYS A 401 -14.57 0.39 -20.10
C LYS A 401 -14.49 -0.82 -21.02
N PRO A 402 -15.66 -1.30 -21.56
CA PRO A 402 -15.67 -2.39 -22.53
C PRO A 402 -14.84 -2.10 -23.79
N GLU A 403 -14.82 -0.86 -24.27
CA GLU A 403 -14.05 -0.44 -25.45
C GLU A 403 -12.53 -0.61 -25.23
N SER A 404 -12.05 -0.38 -24.01
CA SER A 404 -10.65 -0.62 -23.66
C SER A 404 -10.32 -2.11 -23.60
N LEU A 405 -11.27 -2.93 -23.14
CA LEU A 405 -11.13 -4.39 -23.02
C LEU A 405 -11.33 -5.11 -24.37
N ALA A 406 -11.90 -4.43 -25.35
CA ALA A 406 -12.01 -4.95 -26.73
C ALA A 406 -10.68 -4.93 -27.48
N VAL A 407 -9.64 -4.34 -26.91
CA VAL A 407 -8.30 -4.28 -27.53
C VAL A 407 -7.39 -5.34 -26.91
N ARG A 408 -6.74 -6.14 -27.76
CA ARG A 408 -5.90 -7.26 -27.38
C ARG A 408 -4.49 -7.13 -27.98
N VAL A 409 -3.49 -7.55 -27.21
CA VAL A 409 -2.11 -7.77 -27.67
C VAL A 409 -1.80 -9.25 -27.48
N ALA A 410 -1.45 -9.95 -28.54
CA ALA A 410 -1.27 -11.40 -28.54
C ALA A 410 -2.41 -12.16 -27.81
N GLY A 411 -3.65 -11.78 -28.11
CA GLY A 411 -4.85 -12.41 -27.58
C GLY A 411 -5.26 -12.00 -26.15
N LYS A 412 -4.44 -11.21 -25.42
CA LYS A 412 -4.73 -10.76 -24.04
C LYS A 412 -5.17 -9.31 -23.98
N THR A 413 -6.12 -8.99 -23.11
CA THR A 413 -6.48 -7.64 -22.73
C THR A 413 -5.45 -7.06 -21.74
N ILE A 414 -5.39 -5.74 -21.63
CA ILE A 414 -4.49 -5.07 -20.64
C ILE A 414 -4.86 -5.44 -19.19
N ALA A 415 -6.14 -5.72 -18.90
CA ALA A 415 -6.58 -6.13 -17.57
C ALA A 415 -6.12 -7.56 -17.24
N GLU A 416 -6.20 -8.49 -18.19
CA GLU A 416 -5.68 -9.86 -18.02
C GLU A 416 -4.17 -9.86 -17.78
N VAL A 417 -3.43 -8.99 -18.47
CA VAL A 417 -1.97 -8.85 -18.25
C VAL A 417 -1.66 -8.15 -16.92
N ALA A 418 -2.45 -7.17 -16.51
CA ALA A 418 -2.28 -6.52 -15.20
C ALA A 418 -2.58 -7.46 -14.02
N ALA A 419 -3.37 -8.50 -14.22
CA ALA A 419 -3.66 -9.53 -13.23
C ALA A 419 -2.55 -10.60 -13.12
N LEU A 420 -1.60 -10.65 -14.05
CA LEU A 420 -0.43 -11.52 -13.95
C LEU A 420 0.47 -11.08 -12.80
N THR A 421 1.16 -12.03 -12.19
CA THR A 421 2.29 -11.71 -11.30
C THR A 421 3.44 -11.11 -12.11
N ALA A 422 4.33 -10.36 -11.47
CA ALA A 422 5.49 -9.80 -12.17
C ALA A 422 6.40 -10.91 -12.75
N ALA A 423 6.46 -12.06 -12.10
CA ALA A 423 7.18 -13.24 -12.61
C ALA A 423 6.51 -13.81 -13.89
N ASP A 424 5.18 -14.01 -13.87
CA ASP A 424 4.44 -14.52 -15.03
C ASP A 424 4.43 -13.51 -16.18
N LEU A 425 4.41 -12.21 -15.85
CA LEU A 425 4.52 -11.16 -16.85
C LEU A 425 5.88 -11.18 -17.55
N ALA A 426 6.97 -11.44 -16.84
CA ALA A 426 8.30 -11.59 -17.46
C ALA A 426 8.29 -12.74 -18.49
N VAL A 427 7.75 -13.91 -18.08
CA VAL A 427 7.62 -15.07 -18.97
C VAL A 427 6.74 -14.74 -20.20
N TRP A 428 5.62 -14.05 -19.99
CA TRP A 428 4.74 -13.64 -21.07
C TRP A 428 5.43 -12.67 -22.06
N LEU A 429 6.20 -11.70 -21.55
CA LEU A 429 6.95 -10.75 -22.39
C LEU A 429 8.06 -11.42 -23.20
N ASP A 430 8.69 -12.47 -22.68
CA ASP A 430 9.72 -13.22 -23.39
C ASP A 430 9.12 -14.11 -24.49
N GLN A 431 7.91 -14.62 -24.29
CA GLN A 431 7.18 -15.44 -25.25
C GLN A 431 6.36 -14.62 -26.27
N LEU A 432 6.26 -13.31 -26.08
CA LEU A 432 5.44 -12.42 -26.89
C LEU A 432 5.96 -12.37 -28.34
N LYS A 433 5.09 -12.76 -29.28
CA LYS A 433 5.33 -12.66 -30.73
C LYS A 433 4.31 -11.71 -31.32
N LEU A 434 4.79 -10.67 -31.95
CA LEU A 434 3.98 -9.69 -32.69
C LEU A 434 4.25 -9.79 -34.19
N PRO A 435 3.30 -9.39 -35.04
CA PRO A 435 3.56 -9.19 -36.47
C PRO A 435 4.74 -8.24 -36.70
N ALA A 436 5.50 -8.40 -37.80
CA ALA A 436 6.76 -7.68 -38.02
C ALA A 436 6.65 -6.16 -37.88
N PHE A 437 5.61 -5.54 -38.42
CA PHE A 437 5.39 -4.09 -38.26
C PHE A 437 5.14 -3.69 -36.80
N GLN A 438 4.24 -4.40 -36.11
CA GLN A 438 3.95 -4.14 -34.69
C GLN A 438 5.17 -4.39 -33.82
N GLN A 439 5.99 -5.40 -34.14
CA GLN A 439 7.24 -5.68 -33.44
C GLN A 439 8.20 -4.47 -33.53
N THR A 440 8.39 -3.92 -34.72
CA THR A 440 9.27 -2.74 -34.92
C THR A 440 8.79 -1.53 -34.12
N VAL A 441 7.47 -1.28 -34.11
CA VAL A 441 6.86 -0.17 -33.35
C VAL A 441 6.97 -0.37 -31.84
N ALA A 442 6.85 -1.63 -31.38
CA ALA A 442 6.82 -1.97 -29.96
C ALA A 442 8.22 -2.22 -29.36
N ASP A 443 9.27 -2.36 -30.15
CA ASP A 443 10.57 -2.86 -29.69
C ASP A 443 11.15 -2.07 -28.51
N HIS A 444 11.17 -0.76 -28.58
CA HIS A 444 11.62 0.09 -27.48
C HIS A 444 10.72 -0.04 -26.23
N ILE A 445 9.40 -0.12 -26.44
CA ILE A 445 8.43 -0.26 -25.34
C ILE A 445 8.63 -1.61 -24.62
N LEU A 446 8.85 -2.68 -25.38
CA LEU A 446 9.11 -4.01 -24.85
C LEU A 446 10.45 -4.08 -24.10
N GLY A 447 11.48 -3.39 -24.59
CA GLY A 447 12.76 -3.26 -23.89
C GLY A 447 12.60 -2.64 -22.50
N GLU A 448 11.88 -1.53 -22.40
CA GLU A 448 11.58 -0.85 -21.15
C GLU A 448 10.70 -1.69 -20.20
N LEU A 449 9.69 -2.36 -20.76
CA LEU A 449 8.84 -3.25 -19.97
C LEU A 449 9.64 -4.41 -19.36
N ARG A 450 10.49 -5.09 -20.15
CA ARG A 450 11.35 -6.17 -19.66
C ARG A 450 12.29 -5.69 -18.57
N ALA A 451 12.91 -4.53 -18.74
CA ALA A 451 13.81 -3.95 -17.74
C ALA A 451 13.07 -3.67 -16.41
N ARG A 452 11.91 -2.98 -16.44
CA ARG A 452 11.14 -2.64 -15.23
C ARG A 452 10.58 -3.87 -14.52
N VAL A 453 10.02 -4.83 -15.29
CA VAL A 453 9.53 -6.09 -14.74
C VAL A 453 10.69 -6.90 -14.13
N GLY A 454 11.86 -6.88 -14.79
CA GLY A 454 13.08 -7.48 -14.26
C GLY A 454 13.48 -6.87 -12.91
N PHE A 455 13.45 -5.55 -12.76
CA PHE A 455 13.76 -4.90 -11.48
C PHE A 455 12.78 -5.28 -10.36
N VAL A 456 11.48 -5.40 -10.68
CA VAL A 456 10.47 -5.85 -9.69
C VAL A 456 10.74 -7.30 -9.25
N ASN A 457 11.14 -8.16 -10.17
CA ASN A 457 11.52 -9.55 -9.86
C ASN A 457 12.82 -9.60 -9.04
N ASP A 458 13.80 -8.79 -9.41
CA ASP A 458 15.11 -8.71 -8.74
C ASP A 458 14.99 -8.28 -7.27
N VAL A 459 14.08 -7.34 -6.95
CA VAL A 459 13.81 -6.94 -5.56
C VAL A 459 12.97 -7.98 -4.79
N GLY A 460 12.70 -9.16 -5.37
CA GLY A 460 11.95 -10.24 -4.73
C GLY A 460 10.44 -10.01 -4.64
N LEU A 461 9.87 -9.18 -5.51
CA LEU A 461 8.44 -8.89 -5.57
C LEU A 461 7.73 -9.59 -6.75
N GLY A 462 8.34 -10.59 -7.33
CA GLY A 462 7.82 -11.33 -8.48
C GLY A 462 6.43 -11.95 -8.27
N TYR A 463 6.03 -12.18 -7.04
CA TYR A 463 4.71 -12.73 -6.67
C TYR A 463 3.58 -11.67 -6.68
N LEU A 464 3.88 -10.38 -6.79
CA LEU A 464 2.87 -9.33 -6.81
C LEU A 464 2.23 -9.21 -8.19
N THR A 465 0.89 -9.07 -8.23
CA THR A 465 0.18 -8.71 -9.45
C THR A 465 0.24 -7.20 -9.68
N LEU A 466 0.22 -6.76 -10.93
CA LEU A 466 0.31 -5.33 -11.24
C LEU A 466 -0.95 -4.55 -10.85
N ASP A 467 -2.10 -5.20 -10.78
CA ASP A 467 -3.39 -4.61 -10.37
C ASP A 467 -3.56 -4.51 -8.84
N ARG A 468 -2.66 -5.15 -8.06
CA ARG A 468 -2.69 -5.08 -6.59
C ARG A 468 -2.58 -3.64 -6.11
N GLN A 469 -3.48 -3.23 -5.22
CA GLN A 469 -3.50 -1.87 -4.68
C GLN A 469 -2.30 -1.61 -3.77
N THR A 470 -1.59 -0.50 -3.98
CA THR A 470 -0.40 -0.14 -3.18
C THR A 470 -0.71 0.03 -1.69
N ARG A 471 -1.92 0.46 -1.32
CA ARG A 471 -2.35 0.55 0.09
C ARG A 471 -2.40 -0.79 0.83
N THR A 472 -2.40 -1.92 0.11
CA THR A 472 -2.40 -3.27 0.68
C THR A 472 -1.00 -3.85 0.84
N LEU A 473 0.01 -3.11 0.43
CA LEU A 473 1.40 -3.50 0.55
C LEU A 473 1.90 -3.28 1.97
N SER A 474 2.76 -4.17 2.44
CA SER A 474 3.56 -3.95 3.65
C SER A 474 4.55 -2.79 3.44
N GLY A 475 5.08 -2.23 4.53
CA GLY A 475 6.10 -1.18 4.44
C GLY A 475 7.32 -1.62 3.64
N GLY A 476 7.81 -2.84 3.86
CA GLY A 476 8.93 -3.41 3.11
C GLY A 476 8.62 -3.68 1.64
N GLU A 477 7.40 -4.13 1.28
CA GLU A 477 6.99 -4.27 -0.13
C GLU A 477 6.97 -2.91 -0.84
N ALA A 478 6.43 -1.87 -0.19
CA ALA A 478 6.38 -0.52 -0.74
C ALA A 478 7.79 0.07 -0.93
N GLN A 479 8.69 -0.14 0.02
CA GLN A 479 10.08 0.29 -0.06
C GLN A 479 10.83 -0.40 -1.21
N ARG A 480 10.63 -1.71 -1.40
CA ARG A 480 11.24 -2.45 -2.52
C ARG A 480 10.70 -2.03 -3.88
N ILE A 481 9.42 -1.62 -3.98
CA ILE A 481 8.90 -0.98 -5.20
C ILE A 481 9.61 0.33 -5.47
N ALA A 482 9.82 1.17 -4.46
CA ALA A 482 10.59 2.40 -4.62
C ALA A 482 12.04 2.13 -5.05
N LEU A 483 12.66 1.07 -4.52
CA LEU A 483 14.00 0.63 -4.93
C LEU A 483 14.01 0.13 -6.39
N SER A 484 13.01 -0.62 -6.83
CA SER A 484 12.91 -1.06 -8.23
C SER A 484 12.82 0.13 -9.20
N ASN A 485 12.10 1.20 -8.82
CA ASN A 485 12.03 2.44 -9.60
C ASN A 485 13.37 3.18 -9.64
N ALA A 486 14.08 3.20 -8.50
CA ALA A 486 15.41 3.80 -8.43
C ALA A 486 16.40 3.13 -9.39
N LEU A 487 16.35 1.79 -9.48
CA LEU A 487 17.12 1.02 -10.46
C LEU A 487 16.73 1.34 -11.91
N GLY A 488 15.43 1.47 -12.17
CA GLY A 488 14.89 1.79 -13.50
C GLY A 488 15.09 3.24 -13.95
N SER A 489 15.45 4.15 -13.04
CA SER A 489 15.67 5.58 -13.39
C SER A 489 16.97 5.85 -14.13
N HIS A 490 17.91 4.90 -14.15
CA HIS A 490 19.26 5.05 -14.76
C HIS A 490 20.00 6.32 -14.33
N LEU A 491 19.68 6.84 -13.12
CA LEU A 491 20.36 8.02 -12.58
C LEU A 491 21.81 7.66 -12.23
N VAL A 492 22.70 8.57 -12.52
CA VAL A 492 24.13 8.51 -12.17
C VAL A 492 24.50 9.68 -11.29
N ASP A 493 25.56 9.52 -10.50
CA ASP A 493 26.06 10.54 -9.58
C ASP A 493 25.00 11.05 -8.57
N THR A 494 24.08 10.15 -8.19
CA THR A 494 22.99 10.39 -7.25
C THR A 494 23.33 9.78 -5.89
N LEU A 495 22.91 10.45 -4.80
CA LEU A 495 23.00 9.94 -3.46
C LEU A 495 21.67 9.24 -3.07
N TYR A 496 21.71 7.94 -2.91
CA TYR A 496 20.59 7.16 -2.40
C TYR A 496 20.71 6.99 -0.88
N VAL A 497 19.69 7.38 -0.13
CA VAL A 497 19.61 7.19 1.32
C VAL A 497 18.45 6.24 1.62
N LEU A 498 18.75 5.08 2.20
CA LEU A 498 17.78 4.02 2.46
C LEU A 498 17.62 3.79 3.97
N ASP A 499 16.36 3.58 4.42
CA ASP A 499 16.03 3.30 5.81
C ASP A 499 15.73 1.81 5.99
N GLU A 500 16.65 1.08 6.61
CA GLU A 500 16.51 -0.32 6.98
C GLU A 500 15.89 -1.21 5.87
N PRO A 501 16.47 -1.25 4.64
CA PRO A 501 15.85 -1.94 3.52
C PRO A 501 15.79 -3.48 3.68
N SER A 502 16.51 -4.06 4.64
CA SER A 502 16.47 -5.49 4.97
C SER A 502 15.28 -5.90 5.86
N ILE A 503 14.50 -4.92 6.36
CA ILE A 503 13.37 -5.19 7.26
C ILE A 503 12.36 -6.17 6.65
N GLY A 504 11.95 -7.17 7.45
CA GLY A 504 10.96 -8.17 7.06
C GLY A 504 11.43 -9.07 5.92
N LEU A 505 12.74 -9.09 5.64
CA LEU A 505 13.34 -9.98 4.65
C LEU A 505 13.90 -11.24 5.29
N HIS A 506 13.61 -12.35 4.64
CA HIS A 506 14.36 -13.58 4.92
C HIS A 506 15.82 -13.42 4.48
N PRO A 507 16.81 -14.05 5.14
CA PRO A 507 18.22 -13.94 4.75
C PRO A 507 18.51 -14.17 3.26
N ALA A 508 17.82 -15.10 2.61
CA ALA A 508 17.93 -15.31 1.17
C ALA A 508 17.48 -14.09 0.32
N ASP A 509 16.54 -13.29 0.82
CA ASP A 509 16.09 -12.08 0.15
C ASP A 509 17.04 -10.90 0.44
N VAL A 510 17.70 -10.91 1.61
CA VAL A 510 18.76 -9.93 1.97
C VAL A 510 19.93 -10.04 1.02
N ASP A 511 20.37 -11.26 0.69
CA ASP A 511 21.49 -11.49 -0.26
C ASP A 511 21.18 -10.88 -1.65
N ARG A 512 19.94 -11.03 -2.14
CA ARG A 512 19.49 -10.39 -3.39
C ARG A 512 19.50 -8.87 -3.28
N LEU A 513 18.95 -8.33 -2.19
CA LEU A 513 18.94 -6.89 -1.94
C LEU A 513 20.36 -6.31 -1.96
N LEU A 514 21.32 -6.95 -1.30
CA LEU A 514 22.71 -6.50 -1.28
C LEU A 514 23.33 -6.50 -2.68
N GLY A 515 23.01 -7.50 -3.51
CA GLY A 515 23.38 -7.51 -4.93
C GLY A 515 22.86 -6.29 -5.69
N LEU A 516 21.62 -5.86 -5.42
CA LEU A 516 21.01 -4.68 -6.03
C LEU A 516 21.67 -3.37 -5.56
N LEU A 517 21.91 -3.21 -4.25
CA LEU A 517 22.58 -2.03 -3.70
C LEU A 517 23.99 -1.88 -4.27
N ARG A 518 24.69 -2.99 -4.47
CA ARG A 518 26.00 -2.99 -5.15
C ARG A 518 25.89 -2.57 -6.62
N ARG A 519 24.88 -3.05 -7.35
CA ARG A 519 24.66 -2.58 -8.73
C ARG A 519 24.40 -1.07 -8.80
N LEU A 520 23.66 -0.49 -7.85
CA LEU A 520 23.47 0.97 -7.78
C LEU A 520 24.81 1.70 -7.56
N SER A 521 25.67 1.22 -6.66
CA SER A 521 26.97 1.87 -6.39
C SER A 521 27.94 1.72 -7.57
N VAL A 522 28.02 0.54 -8.19
CA VAL A 522 28.84 0.29 -9.39
C VAL A 522 28.34 1.12 -10.58
N GLY A 523 27.02 1.39 -10.67
CA GLY A 523 26.42 2.30 -11.65
C GLY A 523 26.79 3.78 -11.46
N GLY A 524 27.71 4.10 -10.54
CA GLY A 524 28.25 5.45 -10.33
C GLY A 524 27.51 6.25 -9.27
N ASN A 525 26.65 5.62 -8.46
CA ASN A 525 25.89 6.29 -7.41
C ASN A 525 26.52 6.10 -6.03
N THR A 526 26.23 6.99 -5.10
CA THR A 526 26.59 6.86 -3.69
C THR A 526 25.39 6.31 -2.94
N VAL A 527 25.58 5.19 -2.22
CA VAL A 527 24.50 4.53 -1.51
C VAL A 527 24.80 4.54 -0.01
N VAL A 528 23.92 5.17 0.76
CA VAL A 528 24.00 5.24 2.23
C VAL A 528 22.79 4.55 2.82
N VAL A 529 23.02 3.55 3.65
CA VAL A 529 21.97 2.70 4.21
C VAL A 529 22.02 2.77 5.74
N VAL A 530 20.91 3.07 6.37
CA VAL A 530 20.74 2.85 7.82
C VAL A 530 20.41 1.37 8.01
N GLU A 531 21.26 0.62 8.70
CA GLU A 531 21.09 -0.84 8.81
C GLU A 531 21.57 -1.44 10.13
N HIS A 532 20.95 -2.58 10.46
CA HIS A 532 21.27 -3.39 11.62
C HIS A 532 21.57 -4.85 11.28
N ASP A 533 21.32 -5.26 10.03
CA ASP A 533 21.58 -6.61 9.56
C ASP A 533 23.06 -6.89 9.43
N PRO A 534 23.58 -7.99 10.04
CA PRO A 534 25.01 -8.33 9.98
C PRO A 534 25.52 -8.63 8.56
N ALA A 535 24.69 -9.15 7.66
CA ALA A 535 25.08 -9.41 6.28
C ALA A 535 25.25 -8.09 5.52
N ALA A 536 24.34 -7.13 5.72
CA ALA A 536 24.44 -5.79 5.13
C ALA A 536 25.69 -5.03 5.64
N MET A 537 25.97 -5.10 6.94
CA MET A 537 27.17 -4.50 7.54
C MET A 537 28.47 -5.11 6.99
N ARG A 538 28.52 -6.43 6.80
CA ARG A 538 29.69 -7.11 6.21
C ARG A 538 29.84 -6.84 4.70
N ALA A 539 28.74 -6.59 4.00
CA ALA A 539 28.75 -6.32 2.57
C ALA A 539 29.11 -4.86 2.21
N ALA A 540 29.09 -3.94 3.20
CA ALA A 540 29.41 -2.53 2.97
C ALA A 540 30.90 -2.30 2.67
N ASP A 541 31.20 -1.24 1.90
CA ASP A 541 32.55 -0.75 1.68
C ASP A 541 33.02 0.14 2.83
N TRP A 542 32.07 0.89 3.43
CA TRP A 542 32.30 1.85 4.48
C TRP A 542 31.25 1.77 5.57
N MET A 543 31.67 1.99 6.82
CA MET A 543 30.76 1.97 7.96
C MET A 543 30.93 3.21 8.83
N VAL A 544 29.80 3.71 9.31
CA VAL A 544 29.68 4.79 10.31
C VAL A 544 28.84 4.26 11.46
N GLU A 545 29.44 4.15 12.65
CA GLU A 545 28.74 3.73 13.86
C GLU A 545 28.52 4.89 14.80
N LEU A 546 27.25 5.11 15.17
CA LEU A 546 26.84 6.12 16.14
C LEU A 546 26.52 5.49 17.49
N GLY A 547 26.98 6.10 18.56
CA GLY A 547 26.78 5.59 19.91
C GLY A 547 27.25 6.57 20.97
N PRO A 548 27.75 6.04 22.14
CA PRO A 548 27.84 4.62 22.50
C PRO A 548 26.49 4.01 22.95
N ALA A 549 25.47 4.85 23.20
CA ALA A 549 24.16 4.44 23.73
C ALA A 549 23.03 5.20 23.03
N SER A 550 21.81 5.12 23.59
CA SER A 550 20.61 5.75 23.08
C SER A 550 20.38 7.16 23.63
N GLY A 551 19.60 8.00 22.91
CA GLY A 551 19.13 9.30 23.39
C GLY A 551 20.26 10.29 23.73
N ALA A 552 20.22 10.90 24.92
CA ALA A 552 21.22 11.90 25.35
C ALA A 552 22.64 11.33 25.51
N ALA A 553 22.76 10.03 25.78
CA ALA A 553 24.06 9.36 25.87
C ALA A 553 24.59 8.89 24.48
N GLY A 554 23.76 8.98 23.43
CA GLY A 554 24.12 8.72 22.03
C GLY A 554 24.65 9.95 21.30
N GLY A 555 24.57 9.94 19.99
CA GLY A 555 24.88 11.07 19.11
C GLY A 555 26.35 11.33 18.89
N GLN A 556 27.24 10.42 19.29
CA GLN A 556 28.68 10.49 19.06
C GLN A 556 29.09 9.53 17.93
N LEU A 557 30.11 9.90 17.20
CA LEU A 557 30.76 9.02 16.24
C LEU A 557 31.71 8.08 17.00
N VAL A 558 31.41 6.79 17.00
CA VAL A 558 32.26 5.78 17.69
C VAL A 558 33.15 4.99 16.72
N TYR A 559 32.73 4.85 15.48
CA TYR A 559 33.53 4.29 14.40
C TYR A 559 33.25 4.93 13.07
N GLN A 560 34.28 5.11 12.27
CA GLN A 560 34.20 5.51 10.87
C GLN A 560 35.37 4.92 10.10
N GLY A 561 35.10 4.15 9.07
CA GLY A 561 36.15 3.52 8.28
C GLY A 561 35.66 2.40 7.39
N PRO A 562 36.57 1.68 6.73
CA PRO A 562 36.23 0.47 5.98
C PRO A 562 35.45 -0.52 6.85
N ALA A 563 34.40 -1.14 6.30
CA ALA A 563 33.54 -2.06 7.08
C ALA A 563 34.32 -3.24 7.71
N ALA A 564 35.38 -3.71 7.06
CA ALA A 564 36.23 -4.76 7.58
C ALA A 564 36.93 -4.41 8.92
N GLY A 565 37.29 -3.14 9.12
CA GLY A 565 37.99 -2.65 10.31
C GLY A 565 37.12 -2.56 11.57
N VAL A 566 35.78 -2.64 11.45
CA VAL A 566 34.87 -2.56 12.60
C VAL A 566 35.08 -3.70 13.60
N ARG A 567 35.54 -4.87 13.13
CA ARG A 567 35.83 -6.05 13.96
C ARG A 567 36.90 -5.78 15.03
N GLU A 568 37.84 -4.90 14.74
CA GLU A 568 38.98 -4.58 15.59
C GLU A 568 38.74 -3.29 16.40
N ALA A 569 37.65 -2.58 16.12
CA ALA A 569 37.39 -1.26 16.68
C ALA A 569 36.89 -1.30 18.15
N GLY A 570 36.66 -2.46 18.75
CA GLY A 570 36.16 -2.62 20.13
C GLY A 570 34.78 -2.00 20.39
N THR A 571 34.08 -1.57 19.36
CA THR A 571 32.75 -0.97 19.46
C THR A 571 31.69 -2.04 19.73
N LEU A 572 30.48 -1.61 20.12
CA LEU A 572 29.38 -2.52 20.41
C LEU A 572 29.02 -3.37 19.17
N THR A 573 28.92 -2.76 18.01
CA THR A 573 28.68 -3.46 16.74
C THR A 573 29.86 -4.38 16.39
N GLY A 574 31.10 -3.90 16.57
CA GLY A 574 32.29 -4.67 16.34
C GLY A 574 32.35 -5.97 17.15
N GLN A 575 32.00 -5.91 18.44
CA GLN A 575 31.93 -7.09 19.31
C GLN A 575 30.92 -8.16 18.85
N TYR A 576 29.79 -7.74 18.21
CA TYR A 576 28.84 -8.68 17.64
C TYR A 576 29.31 -9.26 16.29
N ILE A 577 29.92 -8.42 15.45
CA ILE A 577 30.44 -8.85 14.14
C ILE A 577 31.67 -9.74 14.27
N SER A 578 32.52 -9.52 15.28
CA SER A 578 33.68 -10.37 15.59
C SER A 578 33.32 -11.70 16.26
N GLY A 579 32.09 -11.78 16.83
CA GLY A 579 31.65 -12.95 17.62
C GLY A 579 32.03 -12.88 19.10
N GLU A 580 32.73 -11.83 19.58
CA GLU A 580 33.02 -11.61 21.00
C GLU A 580 31.75 -11.55 21.84
N LYS A 581 30.70 -10.91 21.30
CA LYS A 581 29.34 -10.95 21.83
C LYS A 581 28.43 -11.73 20.90
N SER A 582 27.55 -12.55 21.47
CA SER A 582 26.53 -13.27 20.71
C SER A 582 25.22 -13.37 21.50
N ILE A 583 24.14 -13.59 20.80
CA ILE A 583 22.85 -13.94 21.40
C ILE A 583 22.85 -15.46 21.55
N GLY A 584 23.05 -15.95 22.79
CA GLY A 584 23.19 -17.37 23.07
C GLY A 584 21.92 -18.19 22.81
N VAL A 585 22.10 -19.46 22.51
CA VAL A 585 21.01 -20.44 22.43
C VAL A 585 20.63 -20.87 23.86
N PRO A 586 19.34 -21.10 24.19
CA PRO A 586 18.95 -21.65 25.50
C PRO A 586 19.60 -23.00 25.74
N SER A 587 20.03 -23.25 27.00
CA SER A 587 20.65 -24.52 27.41
C SER A 587 19.71 -25.73 27.31
N ALA A 588 18.40 -25.47 27.40
CA ALA A 588 17.34 -26.48 27.21
C ALA A 588 16.11 -25.83 26.57
N ARG A 589 15.44 -26.58 25.69
CA ARG A 589 14.15 -26.17 25.10
C ARG A 589 13.02 -26.50 26.07
N ARG A 590 11.99 -25.62 26.12
CA ARG A 590 10.78 -25.89 26.89
C ARG A 590 9.99 -27.04 26.22
N PRO A 591 9.50 -28.04 26.99
CA PRO A 591 8.81 -29.18 26.39
C PRO A 591 7.43 -28.81 25.86
N ALA A 592 7.09 -29.34 24.69
CA ALA A 592 5.78 -29.18 24.06
C ALA A 592 4.76 -30.17 24.65
N VAL A 593 4.09 -29.79 25.74
CA VAL A 593 3.14 -30.67 26.46
C VAL A 593 1.71 -30.51 25.97
N ARG A 594 1.30 -29.28 25.63
CA ARG A 594 -0.05 -28.95 25.17
C ARG A 594 0.00 -28.25 23.84
N TRP A 595 -1.02 -28.45 23.03
CA TRP A 595 -1.03 -27.99 21.66
C TRP A 595 -2.29 -27.21 21.33
N LEU A 596 -2.13 -26.17 20.54
CA LEU A 596 -3.19 -25.53 19.79
C LEU A 596 -3.12 -26.11 18.36
N ASP A 597 -4.13 -26.92 18.02
CA ASP A 597 -4.20 -27.58 16.72
C ASP A 597 -5.17 -26.80 15.81
N ILE A 598 -4.69 -26.37 14.66
CA ILE A 598 -5.45 -25.63 13.64
C ILE A 598 -5.42 -26.45 12.37
N LYS A 599 -6.60 -26.72 11.80
CA LYS A 599 -6.72 -27.49 10.55
C LYS A 599 -7.45 -26.72 9.48
N GLY A 600 -6.96 -26.82 8.25
CA GLY A 600 -7.59 -26.30 7.06
C GLY A 600 -7.62 -24.77 7.02
N ALA A 601 -6.56 -24.10 7.44
CA ALA A 601 -6.43 -22.64 7.37
C ALA A 601 -6.43 -22.16 5.92
N ARG A 602 -7.40 -21.31 5.52
CA ARG A 602 -7.58 -20.83 4.16
C ARG A 602 -7.73 -19.32 4.14
N LEU A 603 -6.88 -18.65 3.41
CA LEU A 603 -7.00 -17.26 3.00
C LEU A 603 -5.82 -16.91 2.08
N HIS A 604 -6.06 -16.13 1.04
CA HIS A 604 -5.04 -15.74 0.05
C HIS A 604 -4.29 -16.97 -0.49
N ASN A 605 -2.99 -17.04 -0.32
CA ASN A 605 -2.17 -18.16 -0.74
C ASN A 605 -2.23 -19.39 0.19
N LEU A 606 -2.84 -19.29 1.36
CA LEU A 606 -3.01 -20.44 2.26
C LEU A 606 -4.11 -21.38 1.72
N ALA A 607 -3.71 -22.55 1.27
CA ALA A 607 -4.58 -23.51 0.56
C ALA A 607 -5.10 -24.65 1.45
N GLY A 608 -5.42 -24.37 2.72
CA GLY A 608 -5.89 -25.39 3.67
C GLY A 608 -4.75 -25.94 4.53
N VAL A 609 -3.99 -25.06 5.14
CA VAL A 609 -2.79 -25.41 5.93
C VAL A 609 -3.19 -25.94 7.31
N ASP A 610 -2.54 -27.02 7.73
CA ASP A 610 -2.61 -27.56 9.08
C ASP A 610 -1.39 -27.12 9.88
N VAL A 611 -1.62 -26.57 11.08
CA VAL A 611 -0.57 -26.04 11.95
C VAL A 611 -0.82 -26.46 13.40
N ARG A 612 0.27 -26.83 14.09
CA ARG A 612 0.26 -27.13 15.53
C ARG A 612 1.21 -26.19 16.25
N ILE A 613 0.72 -25.53 17.29
CA ILE A 613 1.48 -24.56 18.09
C ILE A 613 1.57 -25.10 19.52
N PRO A 614 2.77 -25.33 20.06
CA PRO A 614 2.90 -25.76 21.45
C PRO A 614 2.55 -24.60 22.40
N LEU A 615 1.71 -24.86 23.39
CA LEU A 615 1.26 -23.88 24.37
C LEU A 615 2.23 -23.80 25.55
N GLY A 616 2.52 -22.59 26.02
CA GLY A 616 3.47 -22.31 27.08
C GLY A 616 4.93 -22.31 26.62
N THR A 617 5.15 -22.08 25.33
CA THR A 617 6.47 -22.06 24.69
C THR A 617 6.68 -20.80 23.88
N PHE A 618 7.90 -20.58 23.40
CA PHE A 618 8.27 -19.59 22.42
C PHE A 618 8.32 -20.24 21.03
N THR A 619 7.38 -19.89 20.16
CA THR A 619 7.29 -20.42 18.79
C THR A 619 7.66 -19.32 17.79
N ALA A 620 8.55 -19.62 16.83
CA ALA A 620 8.86 -18.76 15.69
C ALA A 620 8.13 -19.25 14.44
N VAL A 621 7.41 -18.34 13.77
CA VAL A 621 6.84 -18.55 12.42
C VAL A 621 7.75 -17.86 11.42
N THR A 622 8.37 -18.63 10.54
CA THR A 622 9.41 -18.17 9.62
C THR A 622 9.12 -18.59 8.17
N GLY A 623 9.98 -18.22 7.24
CA GLY A 623 9.86 -18.51 5.81
C GLY A 623 10.11 -17.27 4.94
N VAL A 624 10.27 -17.46 3.64
CA VAL A 624 10.55 -16.39 2.68
C VAL A 624 9.45 -15.31 2.66
N SER A 625 9.78 -14.12 2.17
CA SER A 625 8.80 -13.04 1.99
C SER A 625 7.66 -13.49 1.07
N GLY A 626 6.38 -13.17 1.43
CA GLY A 626 5.22 -13.61 0.65
C GLY A 626 4.80 -15.08 0.83
N SER A 627 5.41 -15.85 1.75
CA SER A 627 5.03 -17.26 2.02
C SER A 627 3.72 -17.44 2.78
N GLY A 628 3.08 -16.36 3.28
CA GLY A 628 1.78 -16.41 3.96
C GLY A 628 1.84 -16.31 5.49
N LYS A 629 2.99 -15.98 6.11
CA LYS A 629 3.16 -15.87 7.57
C LYS A 629 2.16 -14.94 8.25
N SER A 630 2.09 -13.69 7.80
CA SER A 630 1.17 -12.69 8.36
C SER A 630 -0.29 -13.08 8.14
N THR A 631 -0.62 -13.66 6.99
CA THR A 631 -1.96 -14.21 6.71
C THR A 631 -2.32 -15.30 7.72
N LEU A 632 -1.40 -16.25 7.99
CA LEU A 632 -1.64 -17.32 8.96
C LEU A 632 -1.83 -16.77 10.37
N VAL A 633 -0.94 -15.88 10.82
CA VAL A 633 -0.90 -15.43 12.22
C VAL A 633 -1.96 -14.36 12.51
N HIS A 634 -2.08 -13.32 11.63
CA HIS A 634 -3.01 -12.21 11.86
C HIS A 634 -4.42 -12.51 11.38
N ASP A 635 -4.55 -12.85 10.08
CA ASP A 635 -5.87 -12.86 9.45
C ASP A 635 -6.63 -14.17 9.72
N VAL A 636 -5.89 -15.26 9.99
CA VAL A 636 -6.49 -16.56 10.36
C VAL A 636 -6.46 -16.76 11.88
N LEU A 637 -5.29 -16.99 12.45
CA LEU A 637 -5.15 -17.41 13.86
C LEU A 637 -5.71 -16.37 14.84
N TYR A 638 -5.22 -15.13 14.75
CA TYR A 638 -5.66 -14.07 15.65
C TYR A 638 -7.18 -13.84 15.56
N ARG A 639 -7.71 -13.62 14.35
CA ARG A 639 -9.13 -13.32 14.16
C ARG A 639 -10.06 -14.45 14.60
N GLN A 640 -9.66 -15.69 14.35
CA GLN A 640 -10.42 -16.86 14.75
C GLN A 640 -10.42 -17.09 16.25
N LEU A 641 -9.29 -16.89 16.92
CA LEU A 641 -9.20 -17.02 18.38
C LEU A 641 -9.88 -15.84 19.08
N GLU A 642 -9.72 -14.62 18.57
CA GLU A 642 -10.40 -13.43 19.10
C GLU A 642 -11.92 -13.62 19.10
N SER A 643 -12.47 -14.11 18.00
CA SER A 643 -13.92 -14.41 17.90
C SER A 643 -14.39 -15.46 18.92
N ARG A 644 -13.60 -16.53 19.16
CA ARG A 644 -13.96 -17.58 20.11
C ARG A 644 -13.82 -17.14 21.57
N LEU A 645 -12.77 -16.42 21.89
CA LEU A 645 -12.48 -16.00 23.27
C LEU A 645 -13.31 -14.80 23.71
N ARG A 646 -13.62 -13.87 22.78
CA ARG A 646 -14.32 -12.61 23.07
C ARG A 646 -15.74 -12.55 22.51
N GLY A 647 -16.16 -13.55 21.74
CA GLY A 647 -17.47 -13.59 21.07
C GLY A 647 -17.53 -12.80 19.76
N GLU A 648 -16.53 -11.96 19.48
CA GLU A 648 -16.45 -11.13 18.27
C GLU A 648 -14.97 -10.85 17.90
N HIS A 649 -14.71 -10.56 16.63
CA HIS A 649 -13.40 -10.12 16.18
C HIS A 649 -13.37 -8.61 15.86
N THR A 650 -12.21 -8.00 16.05
CA THR A 650 -12.01 -6.55 15.83
C THR A 650 -11.72 -6.19 14.37
N ALA A 651 -11.74 -7.16 13.44
CA ALA A 651 -11.50 -6.90 12.02
C ALA A 651 -12.51 -5.90 11.45
N LYS A 652 -11.99 -4.86 10.83
CA LYS A 652 -12.79 -3.82 10.16
C LYS A 652 -13.16 -4.27 8.74
N ARG A 653 -14.07 -5.22 8.63
CA ARG A 653 -14.49 -5.77 7.33
C ARG A 653 -14.92 -4.69 6.33
N HIS A 654 -15.55 -3.62 6.79
CA HIS A 654 -15.91 -2.47 5.96
C HIS A 654 -14.70 -1.72 5.36
N LEU A 655 -13.49 -1.90 5.92
CA LEU A 655 -12.24 -1.39 5.35
C LEU A 655 -11.50 -2.42 4.49
N GLY A 656 -12.05 -3.62 4.37
CA GLY A 656 -11.46 -4.72 3.61
C GLY A 656 -10.45 -5.56 4.40
N GLU A 657 -10.44 -5.47 5.74
CA GLU A 657 -9.62 -6.38 6.55
C GLU A 657 -10.18 -7.80 6.45
N PRO A 658 -9.38 -8.77 5.99
CA PRO A 658 -9.84 -10.13 5.79
C PRO A 658 -9.98 -10.88 7.12
N VAL A 659 -10.79 -11.92 7.12
CA VAL A 659 -10.88 -12.91 8.19
C VAL A 659 -10.80 -14.28 7.54
N GLY A 660 -9.73 -15.01 7.82
CA GLY A 660 -9.50 -16.33 7.25
C GLY A 660 -10.42 -17.39 7.86
N VAL A 661 -10.58 -18.48 7.13
CA VAL A 661 -11.42 -19.62 7.53
C VAL A 661 -10.55 -20.75 8.02
N ILE A 662 -11.01 -21.46 9.05
CA ILE A 662 -10.42 -22.72 9.53
C ILE A 662 -11.49 -23.81 9.57
N SER A 663 -11.11 -25.03 9.25
CA SER A 663 -12.03 -26.17 9.33
C SER A 663 -12.23 -26.61 10.79
N HIS A 664 -11.16 -26.61 11.58
CA HIS A 664 -11.19 -27.06 12.96
C HIS A 664 -10.08 -26.41 13.79
N VAL A 665 -10.37 -26.18 15.10
CA VAL A 665 -9.37 -25.74 16.09
C VAL A 665 -9.62 -26.43 17.43
N LYS A 666 -8.55 -26.91 18.05
CA LYS A 666 -8.55 -27.55 19.40
C LYS A 666 -7.49 -26.90 20.28
N GLY A 667 -7.70 -26.96 21.60
CA GLY A 667 -6.72 -26.50 22.61
C GLY A 667 -6.82 -25.03 22.96
N TRP A 668 -7.69 -24.26 22.28
CA TRP A 668 -7.92 -22.84 22.56
C TRP A 668 -8.66 -22.61 23.90
N GLU A 669 -9.38 -23.62 24.39
CA GLU A 669 -10.19 -23.58 25.61
C GLU A 669 -9.33 -23.32 26.86
N THR A 670 -8.02 -23.59 26.77
CA THR A 670 -7.06 -23.35 27.84
C THR A 670 -6.52 -21.93 27.86
N LEU A 671 -6.85 -21.13 26.84
CA LEU A 671 -6.46 -19.74 26.71
C LEU A 671 -7.53 -18.82 27.27
N GLU A 672 -7.14 -17.79 28.01
CA GLU A 672 -8.04 -16.74 28.51
C GLU A 672 -8.21 -15.63 27.48
N ASP A 673 -7.14 -15.30 26.78
CA ASP A 673 -7.11 -14.17 25.85
C ASP A 673 -6.03 -14.36 24.77
N VAL A 674 -6.23 -13.67 23.64
CA VAL A 674 -5.25 -13.55 22.56
C VAL A 674 -4.92 -12.08 22.35
N VAL A 675 -3.64 -11.76 22.29
CA VAL A 675 -3.12 -10.40 22.12
C VAL A 675 -2.24 -10.35 20.89
N CYS A 676 -2.60 -9.49 19.93
CA CYS A 676 -1.79 -9.22 18.76
C CYS A 676 -0.99 -7.93 18.97
N ILE A 677 0.31 -7.99 18.76
CA ILE A 677 1.27 -6.89 18.91
C ILE A 677 1.93 -6.64 17.55
N ASP A 678 1.38 -5.69 16.82
CA ASP A 678 1.83 -5.24 15.50
C ASP A 678 2.62 -3.93 15.58
N GLN A 679 3.17 -3.50 14.46
CA GLN A 679 3.91 -2.24 14.32
C GLN A 679 3.00 -1.01 14.15
N ALA A 680 1.67 -1.16 14.19
CA ALA A 680 0.74 -0.05 14.04
C ALA A 680 0.95 1.01 15.15
N PRO A 681 0.81 2.30 14.83
CA PRO A 681 0.98 3.37 15.80
C PRO A 681 0.03 3.20 17.01
N ILE A 682 0.51 3.53 18.21
CA ILE A 682 -0.28 3.48 19.47
C ILE A 682 -1.38 4.54 19.55
N GLY A 683 -1.36 5.52 18.64
CA GLY A 683 -2.36 6.57 18.51
C GLY A 683 -2.12 7.41 17.26
N ARG A 684 -3.20 8.00 16.76
CA ARG A 684 -3.18 8.83 15.53
C ARG A 684 -3.16 10.34 15.83
N THR A 685 -3.13 10.70 17.11
CA THR A 685 -3.16 12.09 17.55
C THR A 685 -1.90 12.45 18.32
N PRO A 686 -1.44 13.71 18.25
CA PRO A 686 -0.29 14.19 19.02
C PRO A 686 -0.46 14.10 20.53
N ARG A 687 -1.67 13.87 21.01
CA ARG A 687 -2.02 13.72 22.44
C ARG A 687 -1.69 12.33 22.99
N SER A 688 -1.52 11.34 22.12
CA SER A 688 -1.08 10.00 22.53
C SER A 688 0.42 10.04 22.81
N ASN A 689 0.85 9.49 23.96
CA ASN A 689 2.26 9.44 24.34
C ASN A 689 2.57 8.22 25.23
N PRO A 690 3.85 7.87 25.44
CA PRO A 690 4.26 6.69 26.19
C PRO A 690 3.65 6.63 27.59
N VAL A 691 3.72 7.71 28.36
CA VAL A 691 3.27 7.72 29.76
C VAL A 691 1.76 7.51 29.91
N THR A 692 0.97 8.01 28.95
CA THR A 692 -0.48 7.78 28.93
C THR A 692 -0.80 6.33 28.51
N TYR A 693 -0.06 5.80 27.54
CA TYR A 693 -0.31 4.47 27.01
C TYR A 693 -0.07 3.37 28.05
N VAL A 694 0.98 3.49 28.87
CA VAL A 694 1.26 2.55 29.97
C VAL A 694 0.49 2.87 31.26
N LYS A 695 -0.44 3.84 31.22
CA LYS A 695 -1.25 4.32 32.37
C LYS A 695 -0.43 4.91 33.54
N ALA A 696 0.82 5.25 33.32
CA ALA A 696 1.67 5.90 34.31
C ALA A 696 1.30 7.38 34.50
N PHE A 697 0.61 8.01 33.54
CA PHE A 697 0.20 9.40 33.62
C PHE A 697 -0.86 9.65 34.71
N ASP A 698 -1.70 8.67 35.00
CA ASP A 698 -2.70 8.81 36.07
C ASP A 698 -2.07 8.96 37.45
N GLU A 699 -1.05 8.16 37.71
CA GLU A 699 -0.26 8.28 38.97
C GLU A 699 0.54 9.60 39.00
N LEU A 700 1.15 10.01 37.90
CA LEU A 700 1.87 11.27 37.81
C LEU A 700 0.97 12.48 38.10
N ARG A 701 -0.24 12.50 37.52
CA ARG A 701 -1.22 13.56 37.77
C ARG A 701 -1.69 13.60 39.21
N ALA A 702 -1.86 12.44 39.84
CA ALA A 702 -2.22 12.36 41.27
C ALA A 702 -1.12 12.93 42.14
N LEU A 703 0.17 12.76 41.82
CA LEU A 703 1.27 13.37 42.52
C LEU A 703 1.22 14.89 42.48
N PHE A 704 1.04 15.48 41.29
CA PHE A 704 0.89 16.93 41.15
C PHE A 704 -0.33 17.50 41.89
N ALA A 705 -1.46 16.76 41.86
CA ALA A 705 -2.68 17.20 42.59
C ALA A 705 -2.49 17.18 44.12
N ASN A 706 -1.56 16.37 44.64
CA ASN A 706 -1.25 16.31 46.06
C ASN A 706 -0.28 17.40 46.53
N GLU A 707 0.30 18.20 45.64
CA GLU A 707 1.16 19.33 46.02
C GLU A 707 0.39 20.42 46.77
N ALA A 708 1.04 21.12 47.70
CA ALA A 708 0.40 22.09 48.58
C ALA A 708 -0.37 23.18 47.79
N LEU A 709 0.23 23.73 46.73
CA LEU A 709 -0.38 24.76 45.91
C LEU A 709 -1.58 24.23 45.13
N ALA A 710 -1.51 22.98 44.63
CA ALA A 710 -2.62 22.34 43.90
C ALA A 710 -3.82 22.15 44.84
N ARG A 711 -3.59 21.67 46.08
CA ARG A 711 -4.64 21.50 47.09
C ARG A 711 -5.26 22.84 47.48
N ALA A 712 -4.44 23.89 47.70
CA ALA A 712 -4.90 25.23 48.02
C ALA A 712 -5.79 25.82 46.92
N ARG A 713 -5.53 25.50 45.63
CA ARG A 713 -6.32 25.93 44.45
C ARG A 713 -7.47 25.00 44.14
N GLY A 714 -7.67 23.90 44.86
CA GLY A 714 -8.71 22.89 44.61
C GLY A 714 -8.50 22.11 43.29
N TYR A 715 -7.27 21.92 42.84
CA TYR A 715 -6.95 21.25 41.63
C TYR A 715 -7.06 19.72 41.80
N ALA A 716 -7.90 19.09 40.99
CA ALA A 716 -8.04 17.64 40.88
C ALA A 716 -6.99 17.04 39.95
N PRO A 717 -6.74 15.73 39.97
CA PRO A 717 -5.86 15.07 38.98
C PRO A 717 -6.24 15.33 37.52
N SER A 718 -7.53 15.59 37.22
CA SER A 718 -8.04 15.95 35.88
C SER A 718 -7.51 17.31 35.42
N THR A 719 -7.19 18.27 36.32
CA THR A 719 -6.60 19.57 36.00
C THR A 719 -5.21 19.42 35.37
N PHE A 720 -4.46 18.38 35.73
CA PHE A 720 -3.14 18.08 35.18
C PHE A 720 -3.20 17.19 33.94
N SER A 721 -4.36 17.12 33.24
CA SER A 721 -4.53 16.39 32.01
C SER A 721 -4.61 17.34 30.80
N PHE A 722 -3.79 17.08 29.78
CA PHE A 722 -3.91 17.78 28.49
C PHE A 722 -5.01 17.21 27.58
N ASN A 723 -5.68 16.11 27.97
CA ASN A 723 -6.76 15.48 27.21
C ASN A 723 -8.17 15.97 27.62
N VAL A 724 -8.31 16.56 28.81
CA VAL A 724 -9.58 16.97 29.40
C VAL A 724 -9.61 18.49 29.56
N ALA A 725 -10.76 19.10 29.33
CA ALA A 725 -10.95 20.55 29.61
C ALA A 725 -10.73 20.87 31.08
N GLY A 726 -10.25 22.08 31.35
CA GLY A 726 -9.98 22.58 32.70
C GLY A 726 -8.56 23.08 32.84
N GLY A 727 -7.54 22.20 32.74
CA GLY A 727 -6.13 22.62 32.89
C GLY A 727 -5.34 22.63 31.57
N ARG A 728 -5.89 22.10 30.49
CA ARG A 728 -5.24 22.15 29.17
C ARG A 728 -5.30 23.53 28.54
N CYS A 729 -4.34 23.84 27.68
CA CYS A 729 -4.42 25.00 26.80
C CYS A 729 -5.61 24.87 25.86
N GLU A 730 -6.52 25.83 25.87
CA GLU A 730 -7.72 25.77 25.04
C GLU A 730 -7.44 26.10 23.57
N ALA A 731 -6.41 26.92 23.27
CA ALA A 731 -6.04 27.31 21.91
C ALA A 731 -5.57 26.10 21.07
N CYS A 732 -4.74 25.21 21.65
CA CYS A 732 -4.30 23.99 20.96
C CYS A 732 -5.01 22.74 21.51
N GLU A 733 -6.01 22.90 22.35
CA GLU A 733 -6.75 21.83 23.02
C GLU A 733 -5.84 20.74 23.64
N GLY A 734 -4.68 21.13 24.16
CA GLY A 734 -3.71 20.22 24.74
C GLY A 734 -2.80 19.49 23.76
N ALA A 735 -2.83 19.83 22.49
CA ALA A 735 -1.93 19.23 21.47
C ALA A 735 -0.49 19.77 21.58
N GLY A 736 -0.31 21.01 22.09
CA GLY A 736 0.98 21.69 22.19
C GLY A 736 1.39 22.40 20.89
N HIS A 737 0.73 22.12 19.77
CA HIS A 737 0.97 22.73 18.48
C HIS A 737 -0.34 22.91 17.72
N VAL A 738 -0.31 23.79 16.75
CA VAL A 738 -1.40 24.05 15.80
C VAL A 738 -1.00 23.39 14.48
N ILE A 739 -1.95 22.74 13.86
CA ILE A 739 -1.76 22.12 12.55
C ILE A 739 -2.19 23.14 11.50
N ILE A 740 -1.28 23.53 10.64
CA ILE A 740 -1.58 24.32 9.46
C ILE A 740 -1.77 23.32 8.32
N GLU A 741 -3.03 23.13 7.89
CA GLU A 741 -3.35 22.25 6.77
C GLU A 741 -2.94 22.94 5.46
N MET A 742 -2.04 22.29 4.74
CA MET A 742 -1.57 22.74 3.43
C MET A 742 -2.28 21.94 2.34
N VAL A 743 -2.98 22.62 1.42
CA VAL A 743 -3.81 21.96 0.39
C VAL A 743 -3.00 21.04 -0.53
N PHE A 744 -1.72 21.35 -0.76
CA PHE A 744 -0.84 20.62 -1.68
C PHE A 744 0.49 20.14 -1.04
N LEU A 745 0.69 20.40 0.25
CA LEU A 745 1.92 20.08 0.98
C LEU A 745 1.58 19.28 2.26
N ALA A 746 2.59 18.70 2.86
CA ALA A 746 2.43 18.07 4.18
C ALA A 746 2.02 19.12 5.23
N ASN A 747 1.16 18.73 6.16
CA ASN A 747 0.70 19.60 7.23
C ASN A 747 1.87 20.10 8.09
N VAL A 748 1.92 21.40 8.33
CA VAL A 748 2.96 22.00 9.17
C VAL A 748 2.49 22.06 10.63
N PHE A 749 3.33 21.56 11.54
CA PHE A 749 3.09 21.59 12.99
C PHE A 749 3.88 22.76 13.60
N VAL A 750 3.17 23.81 14.01
CA VAL A 750 3.78 25.00 14.64
C VAL A 750 3.50 24.95 16.13
N PRO A 751 4.51 25.18 17.01
CA PRO A 751 4.25 25.30 18.45
C PRO A 751 3.14 26.30 18.73
N CYS A 752 2.23 25.96 19.64
CA CYS A 752 1.12 26.82 20.00
C CYS A 752 1.65 28.12 20.65
N GLU A 753 1.35 29.26 20.08
CA GLU A 753 1.81 30.56 20.56
C GLU A 753 1.35 30.86 22.00
N VAL A 754 0.12 30.42 22.37
CA VAL A 754 -0.47 30.66 23.68
C VAL A 754 0.25 29.91 24.80
N CYS A 755 0.60 28.63 24.58
CA CYS A 755 1.23 27.81 25.62
C CYS A 755 2.70 27.52 25.35
N GLY A 756 3.29 28.02 24.28
CA GLY A 756 4.68 27.76 23.91
C GLY A 756 5.03 26.28 23.80
N GLY A 757 4.06 25.42 23.39
CA GLY A 757 4.24 23.96 23.32
C GLY A 757 4.00 23.20 24.64
N SER A 758 3.80 23.86 25.77
CA SER A 758 3.64 23.22 27.10
C SER A 758 2.37 22.39 27.27
N ARG A 759 1.34 22.57 26.41
CA ARG A 759 0.03 21.88 26.43
C ARG A 759 -0.94 22.30 27.53
N PHE A 760 -0.47 23.06 28.56
CA PHE A 760 -1.24 23.43 29.77
C PHE A 760 -1.46 24.94 29.86
N LYS A 761 -2.44 25.32 30.66
CA LYS A 761 -2.65 26.70 31.07
C LYS A 761 -1.51 27.14 31.99
N ARG A 762 -1.21 28.43 32.01
CA ARG A 762 -0.09 28.99 32.81
C ARG A 762 -0.27 28.73 34.30
N GLU A 763 -1.48 28.85 34.80
CA GLU A 763 -1.79 28.66 36.24
C GLU A 763 -1.56 27.21 36.72
N VAL A 764 -1.68 26.22 35.82
CA VAL A 764 -1.37 24.80 36.11
C VAL A 764 0.14 24.60 36.19
N LEU A 765 0.92 25.34 35.40
CA LEU A 765 2.38 25.26 35.40
C LEU A 765 3.04 25.90 36.64
N ASP A 766 2.28 26.70 37.42
CA ASP A 766 2.79 27.23 38.70
C ASP A 766 3.00 26.11 39.75
N VAL A 767 2.21 25.01 39.62
CA VAL A 767 2.36 23.86 40.52
C VAL A 767 3.63 23.11 40.17
N LYS A 768 4.54 23.03 41.15
CA LYS A 768 5.82 22.34 40.98
C LYS A 768 5.96 21.20 42.00
N MET A 769 6.39 20.05 41.47
CA MET A 769 6.81 18.88 42.23
C MET A 769 8.33 18.74 42.12
N GLN A 770 9.05 18.71 43.23
CA GLN A 770 10.54 18.69 43.22
C GLN A 770 11.15 19.79 42.32
N GLY A 771 10.55 20.99 42.31
CA GLY A 771 11.05 22.14 41.55
C GLY A 771 10.66 22.18 40.06
N VAL A 772 9.98 21.15 39.50
CA VAL A 772 9.57 21.10 38.11
C VAL A 772 8.05 21.06 37.97
N ASN A 773 7.50 21.70 36.95
CA ASN A 773 6.09 21.63 36.63
C ASN A 773 5.77 20.37 35.79
N ILE A 774 4.45 20.11 35.55
CA ILE A 774 3.98 18.93 34.83
C ILE A 774 4.49 18.87 33.38
N ALA A 775 4.61 20.00 32.68
CA ALA A 775 5.15 20.04 31.31
C ALA A 775 6.64 19.68 31.30
N GLN A 776 7.42 20.18 32.25
CA GLN A 776 8.83 19.84 32.41
C GLN A 776 9.01 18.35 32.79
N ALA A 777 8.13 17.82 33.62
CA ALA A 777 8.15 16.40 34.00
C ALA A 777 7.84 15.47 32.77
N LEU A 778 7.03 15.93 31.86
CA LEU A 778 6.76 15.19 30.58
C LEU A 778 7.97 15.18 29.62
N GLU A 779 8.92 16.09 29.78
CA GLU A 779 10.19 16.12 29.04
C GLU A 779 11.25 15.17 29.62
N TRP A 780 11.05 14.64 30.80
CA TRP A 780 11.97 13.63 31.35
C TRP A 780 11.97 12.38 30.47
N THR A 781 13.14 11.78 30.30
CA THR A 781 13.24 10.43 29.77
C THR A 781 12.68 9.43 30.79
N VAL A 782 12.32 8.24 30.30
CA VAL A 782 11.88 7.14 31.20
C VAL A 782 12.93 6.85 32.26
N ASP A 783 14.22 6.81 31.89
CA ASP A 783 15.32 6.58 32.83
C ASP A 783 15.43 7.67 33.87
N GLN A 784 15.37 8.96 33.47
CA GLN A 784 15.36 10.09 34.40
C GLN A 784 14.15 10.06 35.33
N ALA A 785 12.97 9.71 34.78
CA ALA A 785 11.74 9.63 35.56
C ALA A 785 11.80 8.51 36.60
N ILE A 786 12.37 7.34 36.29
CA ILE A 786 12.58 6.25 37.24
C ILE A 786 13.49 6.72 38.41
N GLN A 787 14.60 7.40 38.09
CA GLN A 787 15.52 7.92 39.12
C GLN A 787 14.86 8.95 40.03
N LYS A 788 14.11 9.92 39.43
CA LYS A 788 13.47 11.00 40.20
C LYS A 788 12.24 10.54 41.00
N LEU A 789 11.53 9.53 40.48
CA LEU A 789 10.26 9.05 41.04
C LEU A 789 10.39 7.69 41.75
N HIS A 790 11.60 7.28 42.16
CA HIS A 790 11.88 6.00 42.81
C HIS A 790 11.07 5.79 44.12
N ARG A 791 10.69 6.86 44.81
CA ARG A 791 9.86 6.83 46.04
C ARG A 791 8.38 6.52 45.77
N HIS A 792 7.97 6.47 44.49
CA HIS A 792 6.60 6.16 44.05
C HIS A 792 6.54 4.78 43.33
N PRO A 793 6.48 3.67 44.10
CA PRO A 793 6.74 2.32 43.57
C PRO A 793 5.78 1.88 42.45
N ARG A 794 4.53 2.38 42.47
CA ARG A 794 3.54 2.06 41.40
C ARG A 794 3.96 2.70 40.07
N LEU A 795 4.30 3.98 40.09
CA LEU A 795 4.73 4.73 38.93
C LEU A 795 6.10 4.21 38.41
N ALA A 796 7.07 4.06 39.32
CA ALA A 796 8.39 3.53 38.98
C ALA A 796 8.31 2.15 38.31
N ARG A 797 7.42 1.27 38.77
CA ARG A 797 7.20 -0.06 38.16
C ARG A 797 6.64 0.02 36.77
N CYS A 798 5.66 0.88 36.47
CA CYS A 798 5.12 1.07 35.12
C CYS A 798 6.24 1.56 34.18
N LEU A 799 7.06 2.50 34.61
CA LEU A 799 8.18 3.03 33.81
C LEU A 799 9.33 2.02 33.67
N TRP A 800 9.57 1.19 34.69
CA TRP A 800 10.58 0.14 34.65
C TRP A 800 10.34 -0.87 33.50
N TYR A 801 9.07 -1.21 33.20
CA TYR A 801 8.79 -2.07 32.06
C TYR A 801 9.17 -1.42 30.72
N LEU A 802 9.07 -0.08 30.60
CA LEU A 802 9.55 0.63 29.42
C LEU A 802 11.08 0.54 29.29
N GLN A 803 11.79 0.67 30.41
CA GLN A 803 13.25 0.50 30.44
C GLN A 803 13.64 -0.93 30.06
N GLN A 804 12.92 -1.95 30.56
CA GLN A 804 13.21 -3.35 30.27
C GLN A 804 13.06 -3.74 28.79
N VAL A 805 12.25 -3.00 28.03
CA VAL A 805 12.13 -3.19 26.56
C VAL A 805 13.05 -2.27 25.76
N GLY A 806 14.02 -1.63 26.41
CA GLY A 806 15.00 -0.74 25.77
C GLY A 806 14.45 0.63 25.36
N LEU A 807 13.38 1.11 26.00
CA LEU A 807 12.76 2.42 25.73
C LEU A 807 13.08 3.47 26.81
N GLY A 808 14.17 3.29 27.57
CA GLY A 808 14.60 4.19 28.63
C GLY A 808 14.88 5.62 28.18
N TYR A 809 15.28 5.81 26.94
CA TYR A 809 15.59 7.09 26.32
C TYR A 809 14.37 7.91 25.88
N LEU A 810 13.18 7.31 25.74
CA LEU A 810 11.97 8.00 25.31
C LEU A 810 11.55 9.03 26.36
N ARG A 811 11.10 10.21 25.92
CA ARG A 811 10.47 11.19 26.80
C ARG A 811 9.06 10.75 27.17
N LEU A 812 8.66 10.99 28.42
CA LEU A 812 7.33 10.63 28.90
C LEU A 812 6.20 11.22 28.06
N GLY A 813 6.36 12.48 27.65
CA GLY A 813 5.39 13.23 26.83
C GLY A 813 5.61 13.17 25.31
N GLN A 814 6.54 12.35 24.81
CA GLN A 814 6.81 12.24 23.37
C GLN A 814 5.55 11.86 22.60
N SER A 815 5.26 12.54 21.50
CA SER A 815 4.09 12.23 20.69
C SER A 815 4.19 10.84 20.08
N ALA A 816 3.12 10.08 20.11
CA ALA A 816 3.04 8.77 19.46
C ALA A 816 3.26 8.82 17.94
N THR A 817 3.00 9.97 17.31
CA THR A 817 3.20 10.17 15.87
C THR A 817 4.68 10.30 15.48
N THR A 818 5.58 10.52 16.45
CA THR A 818 7.02 10.60 16.23
C THR A 818 7.76 9.30 16.57
N LEU A 819 7.03 8.28 17.04
CA LEU A 819 7.62 6.97 17.36
C LEU A 819 7.79 6.16 16.08
N SER A 820 8.91 5.44 15.98
CA SER A 820 9.10 4.41 14.97
C SER A 820 8.15 3.22 15.20
N GLY A 821 7.92 2.40 14.16
CA GLY A 821 7.10 1.19 14.28
C GLY A 821 7.60 0.24 15.37
N GLY A 822 8.91 0.03 15.46
CA GLY A 822 9.54 -0.80 16.49
C GLY A 822 9.41 -0.22 17.90
N GLU A 823 9.52 1.11 18.09
CA GLU A 823 9.26 1.76 19.38
C GLU A 823 7.81 1.61 19.82
N ALA A 824 6.87 1.81 18.91
CA ALA A 824 5.44 1.63 19.17
C ALA A 824 5.13 0.18 19.60
N GLN A 825 5.73 -0.79 18.93
CA GLN A 825 5.58 -2.22 19.25
C GLN A 825 6.16 -2.57 20.61
N ARG A 826 7.38 -2.14 20.93
CA ARG A 826 8.00 -2.33 22.25
C ARG A 826 7.20 -1.69 23.37
N LEU A 827 6.57 -0.54 23.10
CA LEU A 827 5.69 0.11 24.05
C LEU A 827 4.42 -0.72 24.33
N LYS A 828 3.88 -1.41 23.32
CA LYS A 828 2.77 -2.37 23.50
C LYS A 828 3.20 -3.56 24.35
N ILE A 829 4.39 -4.11 24.10
CA ILE A 829 4.97 -5.19 24.90
C ILE A 829 5.14 -4.76 26.36
N ALA A 830 5.70 -3.56 26.61
CA ALA A 830 5.88 -3.03 27.97
C ALA A 830 4.54 -2.93 28.73
N ARG A 831 3.47 -2.50 28.06
CA ARG A 831 2.12 -2.45 28.67
C ARG A 831 1.62 -3.83 29.08
N GLU A 832 1.77 -4.83 28.21
CA GLU A 832 1.33 -6.21 28.54
C GLU A 832 2.14 -6.80 29.70
N LEU A 833 3.45 -6.56 29.75
CA LEU A 833 4.29 -6.96 30.89
C LEU A 833 3.85 -6.29 32.20
N ALA A 834 3.51 -4.99 32.16
CA ALA A 834 3.01 -4.27 33.32
C ALA A 834 1.71 -4.86 33.87
N HIS A 835 0.83 -5.34 32.97
CA HIS A 835 -0.42 -6.02 33.34
C HIS A 835 -0.16 -7.42 33.89
N ALA A 836 0.72 -8.21 33.29
CA ALA A 836 1.06 -9.55 33.75
C ALA A 836 1.66 -9.57 35.16
N GLY A 837 2.50 -8.59 35.50
CA GLY A 837 3.14 -8.45 36.83
C GLY A 837 2.25 -7.88 37.94
N SER A 838 1.04 -7.37 37.63
CA SER A 838 0.21 -6.68 38.62
C SER A 838 -0.80 -7.58 39.35
N THR A 839 -1.03 -8.79 38.88
CA THR A 839 -2.08 -9.67 39.41
C THR A 839 -1.50 -10.87 40.14
N ARG A 840 -1.25 -10.74 41.45
CA ARG A 840 -1.07 -11.87 42.38
C ARG A 840 -2.25 -12.86 42.40
N ARG A 841 -3.37 -12.56 41.72
CA ARG A 841 -4.60 -13.38 41.60
C ARG A 841 -4.74 -14.17 40.29
N SER A 842 -3.78 -14.11 39.38
CA SER A 842 -3.89 -14.79 38.06
C SER A 842 -3.01 -16.06 37.99
N ALA A 843 -2.80 -16.75 39.09
CA ALA A 843 -2.20 -18.10 39.01
C ALA A 843 -3.16 -18.99 38.19
N GLY A 844 -2.89 -19.17 36.91
CA GLY A 844 -3.66 -20.02 35.99
C GLY A 844 -4.17 -19.37 34.70
N LYS A 845 -4.13 -18.05 34.55
CA LYS A 845 -4.64 -17.34 33.37
C LYS A 845 -3.60 -17.28 32.28
N ARG A 846 -3.80 -18.02 31.20
CA ARG A 846 -2.83 -18.16 30.09
C ARG A 846 -3.27 -17.33 28.90
N LYS A 847 -2.35 -16.48 28.39
CA LYS A 847 -2.58 -15.70 27.18
C LYS A 847 -1.71 -16.21 26.04
N LEU A 848 -2.18 -16.01 24.81
CA LEU A 848 -1.40 -16.18 23.60
C LEU A 848 -1.01 -14.80 23.08
N TYR A 849 0.28 -14.53 23.01
CA TYR A 849 0.85 -13.33 22.42
C TYR A 849 1.31 -13.63 21.01
N LEU A 850 0.82 -12.87 20.05
CA LEU A 850 1.21 -12.92 18.64
C LEU A 850 1.97 -11.64 18.31
N LEU A 851 3.22 -11.74 17.91
CA LEU A 851 4.08 -10.61 17.59
C LEU A 851 4.50 -10.68 16.12
N ASP A 852 4.49 -9.52 15.45
CA ASP A 852 4.88 -9.40 14.06
C ASP A 852 6.20 -8.65 13.94
N GLU A 853 7.27 -9.37 13.57
CA GLU A 853 8.63 -8.86 13.35
C GLU A 853 9.12 -7.90 14.46
N PRO A 854 9.15 -8.33 15.74
CA PRO A 854 9.48 -7.45 16.85
C PRO A 854 10.95 -6.98 16.89
N THR A 855 11.82 -7.51 16.05
CA THR A 855 13.23 -7.09 15.92
C THR A 855 13.43 -5.92 14.96
N THR A 856 12.36 -5.46 14.30
CA THR A 856 12.41 -4.34 13.35
C THR A 856 13.06 -3.10 13.96
N GLY A 857 14.08 -2.55 13.31
CA GLY A 857 14.80 -1.34 13.75
C GLY A 857 15.65 -1.54 15.01
N LEU A 858 15.97 -2.76 15.39
CA LEU A 858 16.75 -3.07 16.58
C LEU A 858 18.21 -3.40 16.24
N HIS A 859 19.12 -2.76 16.95
CA HIS A 859 20.51 -3.18 17.03
C HIS A 859 20.61 -4.56 17.73
N LEU A 860 21.63 -5.34 17.42
CA LEU A 860 21.85 -6.68 17.98
C LEU A 860 21.77 -6.73 19.53
N ASP A 861 22.26 -5.70 20.22
CA ASP A 861 22.17 -5.62 21.68
C ASP A 861 20.73 -5.42 22.17
N ASP A 862 19.93 -4.62 21.43
CA ASP A 862 18.49 -4.43 21.71
C ASP A 862 17.71 -5.73 21.46
N VAL A 863 18.07 -6.51 20.42
CA VAL A 863 17.50 -7.85 20.15
C VAL A 863 17.74 -8.79 21.32
N ARG A 864 18.94 -8.77 21.91
CA ARG A 864 19.27 -9.55 23.12
C ARG A 864 18.34 -9.18 24.30
N VAL A 865 18.09 -7.89 24.48
CA VAL A 865 17.15 -7.40 25.52
C VAL A 865 15.74 -7.89 25.25
N LEU A 866 15.26 -7.78 23.99
CA LEU A 866 13.95 -8.27 23.58
C LEU A 866 13.76 -9.77 23.83
N CYS A 867 14.75 -10.60 23.49
CA CYS A 867 14.69 -12.04 23.73
C CYS A 867 14.46 -12.36 25.22
N ARG A 868 15.15 -11.67 26.14
CA ARG A 868 14.93 -11.82 27.60
C ARG A 868 13.49 -11.48 28.01
N VAL A 869 12.90 -10.49 27.36
CA VAL A 869 11.51 -10.07 27.61
C VAL A 869 10.53 -11.13 27.16
N LEU A 870 10.75 -11.71 25.96
CA LEU A 870 9.92 -12.81 25.44
C LEU A 870 10.03 -14.05 26.33
N ASP A 871 11.22 -14.41 26.77
CA ASP A 871 11.44 -15.50 27.72
C ASP A 871 10.63 -15.29 29.02
N ARG A 872 10.67 -14.08 29.61
CA ARG A 872 9.88 -13.76 30.81
C ARG A 872 8.38 -13.95 30.63
N LEU A 873 7.83 -13.65 29.46
CA LEU A 873 6.41 -13.89 29.17
C LEU A 873 6.11 -15.40 29.16
N VAL A 874 7.00 -16.19 28.55
CA VAL A 874 6.84 -17.66 28.51
C VAL A 874 7.00 -18.26 29.91
N ASP A 875 7.99 -17.81 30.68
CA ASP A 875 8.23 -18.26 32.05
C ASP A 875 7.08 -17.88 33.02
N ALA A 876 6.31 -16.83 32.69
CA ALA A 876 5.08 -16.49 33.38
C ALA A 876 3.90 -17.40 33.00
N GLY A 877 4.11 -18.41 32.14
CA GLY A 877 3.12 -19.42 31.73
C GLY A 877 2.30 -19.05 30.50
N HIS A 878 2.68 -17.96 29.79
CA HIS A 878 2.04 -17.55 28.55
C HIS A 878 2.62 -18.27 27.33
N THR A 879 1.93 -18.22 26.20
CA THR A 879 2.43 -18.69 24.90
C THR A 879 2.83 -17.48 24.07
N VAL A 880 4.00 -17.53 23.46
CA VAL A 880 4.51 -16.47 22.58
C VAL A 880 4.73 -17.04 21.18
N VAL A 881 4.07 -16.45 20.18
CA VAL A 881 4.28 -16.78 18.76
C VAL A 881 4.78 -15.52 18.07
N VAL A 882 5.90 -15.62 17.38
CA VAL A 882 6.58 -14.50 16.74
C VAL A 882 6.75 -14.80 15.26
N ILE A 883 6.31 -13.89 14.39
CA ILE A 883 6.72 -13.89 12.99
C ILE A 883 8.12 -13.26 12.97
N GLU A 884 9.12 -14.00 12.49
CA GLU A 884 10.49 -13.51 12.49
C GLU A 884 11.34 -14.00 11.32
N HIS A 885 12.32 -13.16 10.99
CA HIS A 885 13.35 -13.42 10.00
C HIS A 885 14.75 -13.35 10.59
N ASN A 886 14.88 -12.72 11.76
CA ASN A 886 16.15 -12.61 12.48
C ASN A 886 16.55 -13.97 13.03
N LEU A 887 17.64 -14.52 12.49
CA LEU A 887 18.13 -15.85 12.86
C LEU A 887 18.56 -15.95 14.32
N ASP A 888 19.00 -14.86 14.95
CA ASP A 888 19.37 -14.83 16.36
C ASP A 888 18.17 -15.01 17.28
N VAL A 889 16.98 -14.58 16.85
CA VAL A 889 15.71 -14.82 17.55
C VAL A 889 15.20 -16.23 17.25
N ILE A 890 15.22 -16.63 15.97
CA ILE A 890 14.72 -17.94 15.52
C ILE A 890 15.46 -19.09 16.20
N LYS A 891 16.79 -19.02 16.33
CA LYS A 891 17.59 -20.04 17.01
C LYS A 891 17.28 -20.18 18.51
N ARG A 892 16.62 -19.18 19.13
CA ARG A 892 16.19 -19.21 20.53
C ARG A 892 14.82 -19.81 20.75
N ALA A 893 13.99 -19.91 19.71
CA ALA A 893 12.64 -20.44 19.80
C ALA A 893 12.63 -21.89 20.30
N ASP A 894 11.62 -22.28 21.08
CA ASP A 894 11.39 -23.66 21.48
C ASP A 894 10.84 -24.49 20.31
N TRP A 895 10.13 -23.84 19.39
CA TRP A 895 9.49 -24.44 18.23
C TRP A 895 9.52 -23.51 17.03
N ILE A 896 9.69 -24.06 15.84
CA ILE A 896 9.64 -23.34 14.57
C ILE A 896 8.50 -23.89 13.71
N ILE A 897 7.84 -22.99 12.99
CA ILE A 897 6.90 -23.29 11.90
C ILE A 897 7.43 -22.55 10.67
N ASP A 898 7.96 -23.27 9.70
CA ASP A 898 8.55 -22.71 8.49
C ASP A 898 7.57 -22.82 7.33
N LEU A 899 7.20 -21.65 6.73
CA LEU A 899 6.26 -21.54 5.63
C LEU A 899 7.00 -21.32 4.30
N GLY A 900 6.59 -22.01 3.26
CA GLY A 900 7.19 -21.93 1.95
C GLY A 900 6.48 -22.82 0.93
N PRO A 901 7.26 -23.40 -0.02
CA PRO A 901 8.70 -23.21 -0.26
C PRO A 901 9.09 -21.88 -0.90
N GLY A 902 8.13 -21.18 -1.55
CA GLY A 902 8.31 -19.92 -2.24
C GLY A 902 7.35 -18.84 -1.76
N ALA A 903 7.16 -17.82 -2.60
CA ALA A 903 6.24 -16.71 -2.38
C ALA A 903 4.96 -16.86 -3.21
N GLY A 904 3.86 -16.18 -2.85
CA GLY A 904 2.59 -16.22 -3.58
C GLY A 904 2.05 -17.64 -3.71
N ASP A 905 1.65 -18.04 -4.90
CA ASP A 905 1.06 -19.38 -5.17
C ASP A 905 2.02 -20.54 -4.93
N GLN A 906 3.33 -20.28 -4.97
CA GLN A 906 4.36 -21.27 -4.61
C GLN A 906 4.57 -21.36 -3.09
N GLY A 907 3.97 -20.47 -2.30
CA GLY A 907 4.00 -20.44 -0.85
C GLY A 907 2.79 -21.11 -0.21
N GLY A 908 2.44 -20.64 0.97
CA GLY A 908 1.22 -21.01 1.67
C GLY A 908 1.18 -22.45 2.18
N ARG A 909 2.33 -23.10 2.37
CA ARG A 909 2.44 -24.46 2.90
C ARG A 909 3.43 -24.49 4.08
N VAL A 910 3.24 -25.43 5.01
CA VAL A 910 4.23 -25.71 6.04
C VAL A 910 5.29 -26.62 5.43
N VAL A 911 6.55 -26.20 5.40
CA VAL A 911 7.67 -26.92 4.81
C VAL A 911 8.51 -27.62 5.86
N ALA A 912 8.58 -27.07 7.08
CA ALA A 912 9.26 -27.70 8.22
C ALA A 912 8.59 -27.25 9.53
N THR A 913 8.58 -28.14 10.53
CA THR A 913 8.20 -27.84 11.92
C THR A 913 9.08 -28.63 12.86
N GLY A 914 9.43 -28.07 14.00
CA GLY A 914 10.25 -28.73 15.00
C GLY A 914 11.04 -27.74 15.84
N THR A 915 11.98 -28.25 16.62
CA THR A 915 12.98 -27.40 17.27
C THR A 915 13.91 -26.76 16.24
N PRO A 916 14.63 -25.69 16.56
CA PRO A 916 15.58 -25.08 15.64
C PRO A 916 16.62 -26.07 15.10
N GLU A 917 17.04 -27.04 15.92
CA GLU A 917 17.98 -28.11 15.57
C GLU A 917 17.37 -29.06 14.52
N GLU A 918 16.11 -29.46 14.72
CA GLU A 918 15.38 -30.33 13.78
C GLU A 918 15.16 -29.62 12.43
N VAL A 919 14.77 -28.33 12.46
CA VAL A 919 14.57 -27.54 11.24
C VAL A 919 15.89 -27.30 10.52
N ALA A 920 17.01 -27.07 11.23
CA ALA A 920 18.34 -26.94 10.64
C ALA A 920 18.79 -28.20 9.90
N ALA A 921 18.28 -29.39 10.28
CA ALA A 921 18.53 -30.64 9.59
C ALA A 921 17.72 -30.81 8.28
N THR A 922 16.71 -30.00 8.05
CA THR A 922 15.87 -30.05 6.83
C THR A 922 16.52 -29.29 5.66
N GLU A 923 16.05 -29.56 4.45
CA GLU A 923 16.45 -28.83 3.24
C GLU A 923 15.62 -27.55 3.00
N SER A 924 14.84 -27.12 3.99
CA SER A 924 14.11 -25.84 3.90
C SER A 924 15.09 -24.67 3.76
N ILE A 925 14.63 -23.57 3.14
CA ILE A 925 15.48 -22.39 2.95
C ILE A 925 15.95 -21.86 4.31
N THR A 926 15.03 -21.74 5.27
CA THR A 926 15.36 -21.34 6.65
C THR A 926 16.33 -22.31 7.32
N GLY A 927 16.12 -23.62 7.14
CA GLY A 927 16.99 -24.65 7.71
C GLY A 927 18.44 -24.53 7.26
N ARG A 928 18.71 -24.19 6.01
CA ARG A 928 20.08 -23.97 5.50
C ARG A 928 20.79 -22.84 6.24
N TYR A 929 20.14 -21.71 6.43
CA TYR A 929 20.73 -20.57 7.16
C TYR A 929 20.89 -20.83 8.67
N LEU A 930 20.00 -21.61 9.28
CA LEU A 930 20.13 -22.02 10.69
C LEU A 930 21.30 -23.00 10.90
N ARG A 931 21.58 -23.87 9.96
CA ARG A 931 22.67 -24.88 10.01
C ARG A 931 24.04 -24.24 10.21
N ASP A 932 24.28 -23.11 9.54
CA ASP A 932 25.55 -22.37 9.63
C ASP A 932 25.74 -21.75 11.02
N LEU A 933 24.67 -21.28 11.66
CA LEU A 933 24.71 -20.68 12.99
C LEU A 933 24.81 -21.71 14.11
N THR A 934 24.20 -22.88 13.96
CA THR A 934 24.27 -23.93 14.98
C THR A 934 25.68 -24.61 15.00
N ARG A 935 26.38 -24.67 13.86
CA ARG A 935 27.77 -25.14 13.77
C ARG A 935 28.77 -24.17 14.38
N ALA A 936 28.55 -22.86 14.24
CA ALA A 936 29.43 -21.83 14.82
C ALA A 936 29.30 -21.67 16.34
N GLY A 937 28.23 -22.15 16.96
CA GLY A 937 27.99 -22.09 18.41
C GLY A 937 28.50 -23.28 19.20
N GLY A 938 29.07 -24.29 18.54
CA GLY A 938 29.59 -25.53 19.14
C GLY A 938 31.13 -25.61 19.29
N SER A 939 31.85 -24.52 19.02
CA SER A 939 33.30 -24.45 19.18
C SER A 939 33.72 -23.51 20.31
#